data_16b82c5c011673bba21cb20a79685eb4
#
_entry.id   16b82c5c011673bba21cb20a79685eb4
#
_cell.length_a   1.000
_cell.length_b   1.000
_cell.length_c   1.000
_cell.angle_alpha   90.00
_cell.angle_beta   90.00
_cell.angle_gamma   90.00
#
_symmetry.space_group_name_H-M   'P 1'
#
loop_
_entity.id
_entity.type
_entity.pdbx_description
1 polymer ?
#
loop_
_entity_poly.entity_id
_entity_poly.type
_entity_poly.pdbx_seq_one_letter_code
_entity_poly.pdbx_strand_id
1 'polypeptide(L)'
;MEDVTDLLNRIKNQIGGEESLSDEELNRQLNAIYSIYATAMGPEQLIVQASRFNAVKYIHDENPRSRLIGMERLILESRDYHRQPTDEEIPSILDKLEDKVADILSRQAVERSLEKKIEDRLEERHKEYVEEVRREIIEEETGSTETAESKRKLEKLDAMEKVSLTTTILQVVRPQSLSEIIGQDQAVEALASRISSPYPQHLLLYGPPGVGKTTAARLVLEEAKKKPYTVFQKDAPFIECDGTTLRWDSRDMTNPLIGSVHDPLYQGARQELADEGIPEPKPGLVTDAHGGILFIDEIGELDPILLNKLLKVLEDKRVHFDSAYYDEEDPQIPAYIKQLFEKGAPADFILIGATTRAPEEINPAIRSRCGEIFFAPLEPTHIIAIVKHAAIKLGAHLEAGVPELISRYTMEGRKAVNLLADAYGLAIYESGKAESVTITKAIMERTAQTSRLSPCLRKEASDTPKIGHIYGLGVIGSWGSTIEIEAAAFPAAEPGKGSLRFNDTAGSMAKDSVSASAAVVRQLTDKRLSDYDLHINVIGGGNIDGPSAGCAITCAILSAIEKKPLRQDIAITGEIALSGEVKPVGGIHEKAFGARQAGMKTMILPEKNKSDIDKGTAGIEIHPVSNIQEVWSLVTSD
;
A
#
# COMPACT_ATOMS: atom_id res chain seq x y z
N MET A 1 36.22 21.76 13.49
CA MET A 1 37.03 20.54 13.17
C MET A 1 38.05 20.78 12.06
N GLU A 2 37.80 21.68 11.09
CA GLU A 2 38.77 22.02 10.04
C GLU A 2 40.05 22.70 10.60
N ASP A 3 39.91 23.55 11.61
CA ASP A 3 41.06 24.32 12.15
C ASP A 3 42.11 23.44 12.91
N VAL A 4 41.65 22.41 13.61
CA VAL A 4 42.54 21.53 14.40
C VAL A 4 43.25 20.51 13.51
N THR A 5 42.57 20.02 12.48
CA THR A 5 43.12 19.10 11.49
C THR A 5 44.17 19.79 10.60
N ASP A 6 43.96 21.07 10.30
CA ASP A 6 44.90 21.88 9.51
C ASP A 6 46.19 22.21 10.33
N LEU A 7 46.01 22.44 11.62
CA LEU A 7 47.17 22.65 12.54
C LEU A 7 48.00 21.38 12.70
N LEU A 8 47.34 20.23 12.88
CA LEU A 8 48.01 18.91 12.99
C LEU A 8 48.71 18.51 11.68
N ASN A 9 48.11 18.81 10.54
CA ASN A 9 48.71 18.58 9.23
C ASN A 9 49.90 19.51 8.96
N ARG A 10 49.89 20.75 9.46
CA ARG A 10 51.07 21.66 9.40
C ARG A 10 52.23 21.13 10.21
N ILE A 11 51.96 20.54 11.37
CA ILE A 11 53.00 19.88 12.21
C ILE A 11 53.60 18.67 11.49
N LYS A 12 52.75 17.78 10.95
CA LYS A 12 53.17 16.56 10.21
C LYS A 12 53.92 16.85 8.90
N ASN A 13 53.61 17.91 8.20
CA ASN A 13 54.27 18.27 6.92
C ASN A 13 55.62 18.98 7.10
N GLN A 14 56.01 19.37 8.34
CA GLN A 14 57.30 19.91 8.65
C GLN A 14 58.33 18.86 9.13
N ILE A 15 57.90 17.61 9.34
CA ILE A 15 58.72 16.51 9.83
C ILE A 15 58.85 15.49 8.68
N GLY A 16 59.84 15.70 7.84
CA GLY A 16 60.25 14.74 6.79
C GLY A 16 61.75 14.50 6.82
N GLY A 17 62.17 13.28 7.21
CA GLY A 17 63.52 12.78 6.97
C GLY A 17 64.16 12.05 8.16
N GLU A 18 64.48 10.78 7.94
CA GLU A 18 65.35 9.95 8.78
C GLU A 18 66.78 10.47 8.64
N GLU A 19 67.16 11.46 9.46
CA GLU A 19 68.57 11.81 9.73
C GLU A 19 68.62 12.52 11.09
N SER A 20 69.70 12.32 11.89
CA SER A 20 69.94 12.89 13.23
C SER A 20 69.60 14.40 13.25
N LEU A 21 68.56 14.75 14.02
CA LEU A 21 68.02 16.14 14.13
C LEU A 21 69.19 17.06 14.59
N SER A 22 69.47 18.11 13.85
CA SER A 22 70.40 19.16 14.27
C SER A 22 69.79 19.94 15.46
N ASP A 23 70.68 20.44 16.36
CA ASP A 23 70.23 21.20 17.54
C ASP A 23 69.37 22.42 17.19
N GLU A 24 69.51 23.02 15.99
CA GLU A 24 68.64 24.11 15.49
C GLU A 24 67.27 23.62 15.12
N GLU A 25 67.15 22.42 14.54
CA GLU A 25 65.91 21.81 14.12
C GLU A 25 65.06 21.32 15.30
N LEU A 26 65.75 20.72 16.31
CA LEU A 26 65.12 20.35 17.58
C LEU A 26 64.56 21.59 18.30
N ASN A 27 65.33 22.69 18.36
CA ASN A 27 64.85 23.95 18.95
C ASN A 27 63.60 24.51 18.23
N ARG A 28 63.53 24.39 16.92
CA ARG A 28 62.39 24.85 16.15
C ARG A 28 61.14 24.05 16.47
N GLN A 29 61.22 22.73 16.54
CA GLN A 29 60.13 21.82 16.90
C GLN A 29 59.66 22.04 18.35
N LEU A 30 60.57 22.13 19.30
CA LEU A 30 60.25 22.43 20.70
C LEU A 30 59.53 23.78 20.87
N ASN A 31 59.96 24.82 20.12
CA ASN A 31 59.26 26.12 20.12
C ASN A 31 57.85 26.02 19.55
N ALA A 32 57.64 25.24 18.49
CA ALA A 32 56.33 25.00 17.92
C ALA A 32 55.37 24.28 18.89
N ILE A 33 55.83 23.16 19.47
CA ILE A 33 55.07 22.40 20.47
C ILE A 33 54.74 23.27 21.69
N TYR A 34 55.73 24.04 22.20
CA TYR A 34 55.53 24.94 23.33
C TYR A 34 54.49 26.02 23.02
N SER A 35 54.58 26.68 21.86
CA SER A 35 53.66 27.72 21.47
C SER A 35 52.20 27.21 21.38
N ILE A 36 52.02 26.02 20.83
CA ILE A 36 50.69 25.40 20.70
C ILE A 36 50.17 25.02 22.10
N TYR A 37 50.98 24.40 22.92
CA TYR A 37 50.62 24.01 24.30
C TYR A 37 50.30 25.24 25.17
N ALA A 38 51.11 26.31 25.07
CA ALA A 38 50.92 27.56 25.79
C ALA A 38 49.61 28.27 25.38
N THR A 39 49.29 28.21 24.10
CA THR A 39 48.04 28.78 23.58
C THR A 39 46.82 27.97 24.06
N ALA A 40 46.96 26.66 24.14
CA ALA A 40 45.90 25.78 24.64
C ALA A 40 45.63 25.98 26.13
N MET A 41 46.68 25.97 26.95
CA MET A 41 46.58 26.02 28.42
C MET A 41 46.28 27.43 28.96
N GLY A 42 46.69 28.46 28.24
CA GLY A 42 46.64 29.85 28.69
C GLY A 42 47.77 30.18 29.68
N PRO A 43 48.10 31.49 29.84
CA PRO A 43 49.30 31.93 30.56
C PRO A 43 49.30 31.58 32.06
N GLU A 44 48.15 31.65 32.71
CA GLU A 44 48.02 31.38 34.15
C GLU A 44 48.23 29.90 34.48
N GLN A 45 47.56 29.02 33.76
CA GLN A 45 47.65 27.57 33.97
C GLN A 45 49.04 27.04 33.58
N LEU A 46 49.63 27.58 32.54
CA LEU A 46 50.97 27.24 32.09
C LEU A 46 52.03 27.50 33.18
N ILE A 47 51.98 28.68 33.83
CA ILE A 47 52.90 29.04 34.92
C ILE A 47 52.73 28.11 36.12
N VAL A 48 51.50 27.82 36.49
CA VAL A 48 51.18 26.93 37.60
C VAL A 48 51.69 25.50 37.33
N GLN A 49 51.46 24.98 36.13
CA GLN A 49 51.93 23.64 35.75
C GLN A 49 53.46 23.59 35.63
N ALA A 50 54.07 24.56 34.98
CA ALA A 50 55.54 24.61 34.86
C ALA A 50 56.21 24.65 36.23
N SER A 51 55.65 25.37 37.21
CA SER A 51 56.11 25.41 38.58
C SER A 51 55.88 24.09 39.32
N ARG A 52 54.71 23.48 39.17
CA ARG A 52 54.33 22.22 39.81
C ARG A 52 55.24 21.05 39.44
N PHE A 53 55.65 20.97 38.18
CA PHE A 53 56.50 19.90 37.66
C PHE A 53 57.94 20.28 37.56
N ASN A 54 58.34 21.41 38.15
CA ASN A 54 59.78 21.89 38.20
C ASN A 54 60.38 22.02 36.78
N ALA A 55 59.58 22.42 35.81
CA ALA A 55 59.94 22.53 34.41
C ALA A 55 60.53 23.92 34.05
N VAL A 56 60.23 24.98 34.84
CA VAL A 56 60.63 26.37 34.58
C VAL A 56 62.11 26.54 34.27
N LYS A 57 62.98 25.86 35.05
CA LYS A 57 64.44 25.91 34.88
C LYS A 57 64.93 25.35 33.54
N TYR A 58 64.22 24.37 33.01
CA TYR A 58 64.56 23.63 31.79
C TYR A 58 64.01 24.23 30.55
N ILE A 59 62.80 24.79 30.59
CA ILE A 59 62.12 25.36 29.44
C ILE A 59 62.84 26.53 28.83
N HIS A 60 63.52 27.32 29.63
CA HIS A 60 64.28 28.51 29.22
C HIS A 60 65.81 28.27 29.12
N ASP A 61 66.28 27.01 29.15
CA ASP A 61 67.64 26.66 28.96
C ASP A 61 68.11 26.88 27.51
N GLU A 62 69.34 27.31 27.29
CA GLU A 62 69.89 27.51 25.94
C GLU A 62 70.18 26.15 25.25
N ASN A 63 70.31 25.08 26.01
CA ASN A 63 70.58 23.74 25.49
C ASN A 63 69.27 23.06 25.06
N PRO A 64 69.09 22.69 23.76
CA PRO A 64 67.83 22.09 23.25
C PRO A 64 67.48 20.78 23.97
N ARG A 65 68.42 19.97 24.37
CA ARG A 65 68.20 18.70 25.10
C ARG A 65 67.71 18.93 26.53
N SER A 66 68.20 19.99 27.20
CA SER A 66 67.66 20.40 28.49
C SER A 66 66.21 20.92 28.34
N ARG A 67 65.92 21.67 27.28
CA ARG A 67 64.60 22.15 27.00
C ARG A 67 63.61 21.01 26.72
N LEU A 68 64.04 19.94 26.05
CA LEU A 68 63.22 18.76 25.82
C LEU A 68 62.79 18.13 27.15
N ILE A 69 63.67 17.99 28.12
CA ILE A 69 63.37 17.54 29.50
C ILE A 69 62.30 18.46 30.13
N GLY A 70 62.44 19.78 29.94
CA GLY A 70 61.45 20.75 30.42
C GLY A 70 60.12 20.55 29.84
N MET A 71 60.03 20.26 28.53
CA MET A 71 58.80 19.97 27.81
C MET A 71 58.16 18.65 28.20
N GLU A 72 58.98 17.57 28.39
CA GLU A 72 58.46 16.31 28.90
C GLU A 72 57.81 16.48 30.27
N ARG A 73 58.46 17.20 31.19
CA ARG A 73 57.95 17.47 32.54
C ARG A 73 56.64 18.27 32.48
N LEU A 74 56.58 19.26 31.63
CA LEU A 74 55.42 20.15 31.51
C LEU A 74 54.22 19.48 30.87
N ILE A 75 54.42 18.82 29.72
CA ILE A 75 53.34 18.27 28.89
C ILE A 75 52.89 16.89 29.38
N LEU A 76 53.84 16.05 29.82
CA LEU A 76 53.55 14.72 30.35
C LEU A 76 53.25 14.71 31.86
N GLU A 77 53.27 15.88 32.49
CA GLU A 77 52.90 16.10 33.89
C GLU A 77 53.67 15.21 34.90
N SER A 78 54.97 14.97 34.66
CA SER A 78 55.81 14.13 35.55
C SER A 78 57.09 14.82 35.92
N ARG A 79 57.60 14.55 37.16
CA ARG A 79 58.86 15.02 37.66
C ARG A 79 60.01 14.03 37.41
N ASP A 80 59.78 12.86 36.89
CA ASP A 80 60.67 11.72 36.80
C ASP A 80 61.68 11.82 35.64
N TYR A 81 61.53 12.79 34.75
CA TYR A 81 62.46 13.00 33.63
C TYR A 81 63.65 13.82 34.05
N HIS A 82 64.83 13.12 34.27
CA HIS A 82 66.04 13.74 34.77
C HIS A 82 67.25 13.54 33.86
N ARG A 83 67.23 12.55 32.97
CA ARG A 83 68.34 12.16 32.10
C ARG A 83 68.27 12.90 30.78
N GLN A 84 69.43 13.40 30.30
CA GLN A 84 69.45 13.94 28.92
C GLN A 84 69.22 12.80 27.91
N PRO A 85 68.29 12.95 27.00
CA PRO A 85 67.98 11.93 26.02
C PRO A 85 69.11 11.77 25.00
N THR A 86 69.23 10.54 24.49
CA THR A 86 70.17 10.21 23.41
C THR A 86 69.52 10.60 22.05
N ASP A 87 70.32 10.73 20.99
CA ASP A 87 69.87 11.13 19.67
C ASP A 87 68.83 10.17 19.11
N GLU A 88 68.89 8.89 19.45
CA GLU A 88 67.90 7.85 19.05
C GLU A 88 66.56 7.96 19.80
N GLU A 89 66.56 8.56 21.02
CA GLU A 89 65.33 8.71 21.84
C GLU A 89 64.54 9.96 21.51
N ILE A 90 65.19 11.01 20.97
CA ILE A 90 64.59 12.33 20.70
C ILE A 90 63.35 12.25 19.82
N PRO A 91 63.32 11.55 18.67
CA PRO A 91 62.12 11.47 17.82
C PRO A 91 60.91 10.86 18.55
N SER A 92 61.13 9.77 19.28
CA SER A 92 60.08 9.11 20.06
C SER A 92 59.50 9.96 21.20
N ILE A 93 60.34 10.86 21.76
CA ILE A 93 59.90 11.80 22.80
C ILE A 93 59.08 12.92 22.18
N LEU A 94 59.46 13.44 21.04
CA LEU A 94 58.73 14.47 20.31
C LEU A 94 57.34 13.97 19.89
N ASP A 95 57.25 12.78 19.32
CA ASP A 95 56.00 12.14 18.97
C ASP A 95 55.04 12.04 20.17
N LYS A 96 55.54 11.61 21.34
CA LYS A 96 54.74 11.54 22.57
C LYS A 96 54.25 12.91 23.05
N LEU A 97 55.09 13.96 22.91
CA LEU A 97 54.70 15.31 23.28
C LEU A 97 53.63 15.85 22.32
N GLU A 98 53.76 15.57 21.02
CA GLU A 98 52.78 15.94 19.99
C GLU A 98 51.46 15.24 20.21
N ASP A 99 51.46 13.94 20.41
CA ASP A 99 50.24 13.17 20.69
C ASP A 99 49.51 13.68 21.95
N LYS A 100 50.25 14.02 22.99
CA LYS A 100 49.67 14.54 24.23
C LYS A 100 49.06 15.93 24.04
N VAL A 101 49.72 16.81 23.28
CA VAL A 101 49.19 18.14 22.94
C VAL A 101 47.95 18.01 22.06
N ALA A 102 47.95 17.08 21.09
CA ALA A 102 46.79 16.80 20.24
C ALA A 102 45.58 16.29 21.06
N ASP A 103 45.79 15.42 22.05
CA ASP A 103 44.74 14.92 22.96
C ASP A 103 44.12 16.08 23.78
N ILE A 104 44.97 16.99 24.31
CA ILE A 104 44.50 18.16 25.05
C ILE A 104 43.67 19.10 24.17
N LEU A 105 44.12 19.40 22.95
CA LEU A 105 43.41 20.24 22.01
C LEU A 105 42.05 19.62 21.60
N SER A 106 42.05 18.30 21.37
CA SER A 106 40.83 17.57 21.02
C SER A 106 39.78 17.62 22.12
N ARG A 107 40.18 17.42 23.37
CA ARG A 107 39.29 17.53 24.54
C ARG A 107 38.70 18.92 24.69
N GLN A 108 39.53 19.97 24.57
CA GLN A 108 39.06 21.36 24.64
C GLN A 108 38.10 21.71 23.50
N ALA A 109 38.35 21.21 22.29
CA ALA A 109 37.44 21.42 21.17
C ALA A 109 36.07 20.78 21.41
N VAL A 110 36.05 19.57 22.01
CA VAL A 110 34.78 18.89 22.39
C VAL A 110 34.08 19.65 23.51
N GLU A 111 34.78 20.09 24.55
CA GLU A 111 34.19 20.87 25.65
C GLU A 111 33.56 22.18 25.15
N ARG A 112 34.28 22.96 24.35
CA ARG A 112 33.71 24.19 23.74
C ARG A 112 32.50 23.93 22.86
N SER A 113 32.52 22.82 22.10
CA SER A 113 31.36 22.42 21.29
C SER A 113 30.16 22.01 22.16
N LEU A 114 30.41 21.38 23.30
CA LEU A 114 29.38 21.00 24.25
C LEU A 114 28.79 22.21 24.97
N GLU A 115 29.66 23.13 25.45
CA GLU A 115 29.24 24.39 26.08
C GLU A 115 28.34 25.21 25.15
N LYS A 116 28.74 25.37 23.88
CA LYS A 116 27.94 26.08 22.89
C LYS A 116 26.57 25.40 22.67
N LYS A 117 26.53 24.08 22.55
CA LYS A 117 25.26 23.34 22.42
C LYS A 117 24.36 23.44 23.64
N ILE A 118 24.94 23.55 24.82
CA ILE A 118 24.20 23.76 26.07
C ILE A 118 23.63 25.16 26.09
N GLU A 119 24.42 26.16 25.73
CA GLU A 119 24.01 27.57 25.67
C GLU A 119 22.87 27.76 24.64
N ASP A 120 23.02 27.23 23.41
CA ASP A 120 21.99 27.25 22.38
C ASP A 120 20.67 26.61 22.85
N ARG A 121 20.73 25.46 23.55
CA ARG A 121 19.55 24.80 24.10
C ARG A 121 18.92 25.54 25.29
N LEU A 122 19.71 26.18 26.12
CA LEU A 122 19.20 26.97 27.23
C LEU A 122 18.49 28.22 26.71
N GLU A 123 19.05 28.85 25.66
CA GLU A 123 18.42 30.00 25.01
C GLU A 123 17.09 29.64 24.32
N GLU A 124 17.05 28.48 23.66
CA GLU A 124 15.83 27.95 23.03
C GLU A 124 14.74 27.65 24.07
N ARG A 125 15.08 26.94 25.16
CA ARG A 125 14.15 26.67 26.27
C ARG A 125 13.68 27.93 26.98
N HIS A 126 14.57 28.91 27.14
CA HIS A 126 14.19 30.17 27.75
C HIS A 126 13.18 30.93 26.88
N LYS A 127 13.34 30.91 25.55
CA LYS A 127 12.37 31.50 24.62
C LYS A 127 11.02 30.77 24.70
N GLU A 128 11.02 29.42 24.70
CA GLU A 128 9.80 28.63 24.85
C GLU A 128 9.06 28.95 26.16
N TYR A 129 9.79 28.97 27.27
CA TYR A 129 9.23 29.30 28.59
C TYR A 129 8.64 30.72 28.64
N VAL A 130 9.32 31.71 28.10
CA VAL A 130 8.79 33.10 28.05
C VAL A 130 7.52 33.17 27.19
N GLU A 131 7.47 32.42 26.08
CA GLU A 131 6.25 32.35 25.26
C GLU A 131 5.09 31.63 25.97
N GLU A 132 5.39 30.62 26.76
CA GLU A 132 4.40 29.89 27.56
C GLU A 132 3.80 30.76 28.66
N VAL A 133 4.63 31.40 29.48
CA VAL A 133 4.22 32.35 30.48
C VAL A 133 3.43 33.55 29.89
N ARG A 134 3.87 34.01 28.71
CA ARG A 134 3.15 35.07 28.01
C ARG A 134 1.77 34.61 27.54
N ARG A 135 1.65 33.34 27.14
CA ARG A 135 0.38 32.72 26.74
C ARG A 135 -0.56 32.59 27.95
N GLU A 136 -0.05 32.14 29.10
CA GLU A 136 -0.81 32.06 30.35
C GLU A 136 -1.33 33.43 30.80
N ILE A 137 -0.48 34.47 30.78
CA ILE A 137 -0.88 35.84 31.15
C ILE A 137 -1.95 36.39 30.17
N ILE A 138 -1.84 36.10 28.88
CA ILE A 138 -2.83 36.53 27.88
C ILE A 138 -4.16 35.77 28.10
N GLU A 139 -4.10 34.48 28.45
CA GLU A 139 -5.26 33.66 28.74
C GLU A 139 -5.98 34.14 30.00
N GLU A 140 -5.24 34.48 31.06
CA GLU A 140 -5.79 35.07 32.30
C GLU A 140 -6.43 36.45 32.08
N GLU A 141 -5.82 37.32 31.27
CA GLU A 141 -6.30 38.69 31.03
C GLU A 141 -7.40 38.80 29.97
N THR A 142 -7.39 37.94 28.94
CA THR A 142 -8.29 38.10 27.77
C THR A 142 -9.27 36.95 27.57
N GLY A 143 -9.12 35.82 28.29
CA GLY A 143 -9.91 34.59 28.09
C GLY A 143 -9.73 33.97 26.70
N SER A 144 -8.67 34.31 25.96
CA SER A 144 -8.39 33.84 24.62
C SER A 144 -6.93 33.43 24.50
N THR A 145 -6.70 32.19 24.11
CA THR A 145 -5.38 31.57 23.84
C THR A 145 -4.73 32.07 22.53
N GLU A 146 -5.36 33.00 21.79
CA GLU A 146 -4.91 33.43 20.48
C GLU A 146 -3.82 34.51 20.52
N THR A 147 -2.61 34.14 20.13
CA THR A 147 -1.50 35.09 19.90
C THR A 147 -1.63 35.76 18.52
N ALA A 148 -0.94 36.90 18.31
CA ALA A 148 -0.88 37.57 17.01
C ALA A 148 -0.31 36.68 15.90
N GLU A 149 0.54 35.70 16.28
CA GLU A 149 1.13 34.72 15.34
C GLU A 149 0.14 33.60 15.02
N SER A 150 -0.63 33.11 16.00
CA SER A 150 -1.69 32.12 15.76
C SER A 150 -2.79 32.68 14.86
N LYS A 151 -3.18 33.96 15.07
CA LYS A 151 -4.12 34.67 14.18
C LYS A 151 -3.62 34.78 12.76
N ARG A 152 -2.35 35.14 12.55
CA ARG A 152 -1.74 35.17 11.20
C ARG A 152 -1.66 33.79 10.54
N LYS A 153 -1.38 32.72 11.33
CA LYS A 153 -1.39 31.33 10.83
C LYS A 153 -2.82 30.93 10.43
N LEU A 154 -3.82 31.30 11.23
CA LEU A 154 -5.23 31.05 10.93
C LEU A 154 -5.68 31.80 9.66
N GLU A 155 -5.39 33.12 9.56
CA GLU A 155 -5.69 33.89 8.36
C GLU A 155 -5.03 33.32 7.10
N LYS A 156 -3.80 32.79 7.23
CA LYS A 156 -3.11 32.13 6.12
C LYS A 156 -3.78 30.80 5.75
N LEU A 157 -4.23 30.03 6.73
CA LEU A 157 -5.00 28.79 6.50
C LEU A 157 -6.34 29.10 5.84
N ASP A 158 -7.08 30.08 6.34
CA ASP A 158 -8.35 30.53 5.74
C ASP A 158 -8.18 31.06 4.31
N ALA A 159 -7.05 31.72 4.04
CA ALA A 159 -6.70 32.16 2.68
C ALA A 159 -6.37 30.97 1.78
N MET A 160 -5.70 29.93 2.31
CA MET A 160 -5.40 28.70 1.57
C MET A 160 -6.66 27.86 1.31
N GLU A 161 -7.60 27.80 2.26
CA GLU A 161 -8.89 27.11 2.07
C GLU A 161 -9.76 27.73 0.97
N LYS A 162 -9.67 29.07 0.81
CA LYS A 162 -10.37 29.78 -0.28
C LYS A 162 -9.80 29.49 -1.66
N VAL A 163 -8.58 28.96 -1.74
CA VAL A 163 -7.93 28.58 -3.01
C VAL A 163 -8.26 27.12 -3.33
N SER A 164 -9.42 26.87 -3.90
CA SER A 164 -9.77 25.57 -4.46
C SER A 164 -9.31 25.51 -5.91
N LEU A 165 -8.30 24.69 -6.21
CA LEU A 165 -7.77 24.56 -7.57
C LEU A 165 -8.74 23.83 -8.52
N THR A 166 -9.43 22.80 -8.06
CA THR A 166 -10.34 22.03 -8.94
C THR A 166 -11.37 21.20 -8.18
N THR A 167 -12.58 21.20 -8.69
CA THR A 167 -13.51 20.08 -8.53
C THR A 167 -13.10 19.02 -9.55
N THR A 168 -12.70 17.83 -9.12
CA THR A 168 -12.36 16.76 -10.08
C THR A 168 -13.58 16.37 -10.90
N ILE A 169 -13.37 16.04 -12.18
CA ILE A 169 -14.48 15.58 -13.06
C ILE A 169 -15.24 14.41 -12.43
N LEU A 170 -14.54 13.51 -11.75
CA LEU A 170 -15.15 12.40 -11.02
C LEU A 170 -16.12 12.85 -9.92
N GLN A 171 -15.87 14.00 -9.28
CA GLN A 171 -16.80 14.59 -8.30
C GLN A 171 -18.03 15.18 -8.97
N VAL A 172 -17.84 15.89 -10.09
CA VAL A 172 -18.94 16.50 -10.87
C VAL A 172 -19.91 15.45 -11.40
N VAL A 173 -19.38 14.36 -11.94
CA VAL A 173 -20.21 13.30 -12.57
C VAL A 173 -20.68 12.23 -11.59
N ARG A 174 -20.29 12.31 -10.32
CA ARG A 174 -20.66 11.32 -9.30
C ARG A 174 -22.19 11.18 -9.21
N PRO A 175 -22.72 9.93 -9.13
CA PRO A 175 -24.13 9.70 -8.88
C PRO A 175 -24.62 10.39 -7.60
N GLN A 176 -25.78 11.04 -7.68
CA GLN A 176 -26.43 11.76 -6.58
C GLN A 176 -27.61 10.98 -6.00
N SER A 177 -28.08 9.94 -6.69
CA SER A 177 -29.15 9.06 -6.25
C SER A 177 -28.85 7.60 -6.57
N LEU A 178 -29.48 6.67 -5.85
CA LEU A 178 -29.32 5.23 -6.11
C LEU A 178 -29.74 4.84 -7.52
N SER A 179 -30.73 5.53 -8.11
CA SER A 179 -31.20 5.29 -9.48
C SER A 179 -30.21 5.66 -10.58
N GLU A 180 -29.18 6.45 -10.25
CA GLU A 180 -28.09 6.78 -11.18
C GLU A 180 -26.98 5.73 -11.20
N ILE A 181 -27.04 4.72 -10.32
CA ILE A 181 -26.08 3.61 -10.30
C ILE A 181 -26.50 2.58 -11.34
N ILE A 182 -25.86 2.63 -12.50
CA ILE A 182 -26.24 1.84 -13.68
C ILE A 182 -25.74 0.41 -13.57
N GLY A 183 -26.60 -0.56 -13.89
CA GLY A 183 -26.26 -1.98 -14.03
C GLY A 183 -26.07 -2.73 -12.70
N GLN A 184 -26.56 -2.16 -11.58
CA GLN A 184 -26.43 -2.76 -10.24
C GLN A 184 -27.78 -2.84 -9.50
N ASP A 185 -28.89 -2.92 -10.24
CA ASP A 185 -30.23 -2.80 -9.68
C ASP A 185 -30.49 -3.78 -8.53
N GLN A 186 -30.14 -5.05 -8.69
CA GLN A 186 -30.31 -6.09 -7.68
C GLN A 186 -29.42 -5.86 -6.44
N ALA A 187 -28.15 -5.51 -6.65
CA ALA A 187 -27.22 -5.24 -5.56
C ALA A 187 -27.63 -3.99 -4.77
N VAL A 188 -28.07 -2.94 -5.45
CA VAL A 188 -28.56 -1.69 -4.85
C VAL A 188 -29.86 -1.93 -4.08
N GLU A 189 -30.79 -2.70 -4.62
CA GLU A 189 -32.04 -3.08 -3.94
C GLU A 189 -31.75 -3.92 -2.68
N ALA A 190 -30.90 -4.92 -2.77
CA ALA A 190 -30.48 -5.73 -1.64
C ALA A 190 -29.78 -4.89 -0.55
N LEU A 191 -28.91 -3.95 -0.96
CA LEU A 191 -28.23 -3.03 -0.06
C LEU A 191 -29.23 -2.09 0.64
N ALA A 192 -30.14 -1.49 -0.14
CA ALA A 192 -31.14 -0.58 0.38
C ALA A 192 -32.11 -1.26 1.35
N SER A 193 -32.56 -2.47 1.04
CA SER A 193 -33.48 -3.23 1.90
C SER A 193 -32.85 -3.60 3.24
N ARG A 194 -31.58 -4.02 3.25
CA ARG A 194 -30.89 -4.46 4.48
C ARG A 194 -30.51 -3.28 5.38
N ILE A 195 -30.07 -2.14 4.80
CA ILE A 195 -29.68 -0.95 5.56
C ILE A 195 -30.88 -0.16 6.06
N SER A 196 -31.96 -0.03 5.27
CA SER A 196 -33.16 0.68 5.69
C SER A 196 -34.03 -0.10 6.67
N SER A 197 -33.71 -1.36 6.96
CA SER A 197 -34.43 -2.20 7.93
C SER A 197 -34.38 -1.60 9.34
N PRO A 198 -35.39 -1.81 10.20
CA PRO A 198 -35.30 -1.53 11.63
C PRO A 198 -34.19 -2.30 12.36
N TYR A 199 -33.68 -3.35 11.72
CA TYR A 199 -32.57 -4.19 12.19
C TYR A 199 -31.48 -4.27 11.12
N PRO A 200 -30.73 -3.18 10.89
CA PRO A 200 -29.70 -3.17 9.84
C PRO A 200 -28.58 -4.15 10.17
N GLN A 201 -28.01 -4.74 9.13
CA GLN A 201 -26.97 -5.75 9.26
C GLN A 201 -25.62 -5.21 8.75
N HIS A 202 -24.53 -5.73 9.31
CA HIS A 202 -23.20 -5.53 8.70
C HIS A 202 -23.15 -6.22 7.34
N LEU A 203 -22.45 -5.62 6.38
CA LEU A 203 -22.47 -6.06 4.98
C LEU A 203 -21.05 -6.15 4.39
N LEU A 204 -20.84 -7.14 3.53
CA LEU A 204 -19.69 -7.22 2.64
C LEU A 204 -20.15 -7.07 1.20
N LEU A 205 -19.53 -6.12 0.49
CA LEU A 205 -19.81 -5.81 -0.91
C LEU A 205 -18.69 -6.37 -1.78
N TYR A 206 -18.98 -7.43 -2.52
CA TYR A 206 -18.05 -8.05 -3.46
C TYR A 206 -18.25 -7.49 -4.87
N GLY A 207 -17.20 -7.46 -5.66
CA GLY A 207 -17.30 -7.17 -7.09
C GLY A 207 -16.10 -6.39 -7.63
N PRO A 208 -16.01 -6.24 -8.95
CA PRO A 208 -14.91 -5.57 -9.63
C PRO A 208 -14.72 -4.12 -9.20
N PRO A 209 -13.52 -3.53 -9.46
CA PRO A 209 -13.29 -2.12 -9.21
C PRO A 209 -14.17 -1.25 -10.14
N GLY A 210 -14.56 -0.08 -9.64
CA GLY A 210 -15.28 0.92 -10.45
C GLY A 210 -16.72 0.60 -10.82
N VAL A 211 -17.37 -0.40 -10.18
CA VAL A 211 -18.78 -0.76 -10.40
C VAL A 211 -19.77 0.03 -9.52
N GLY A 212 -19.28 0.86 -8.60
CA GLY A 212 -20.11 1.76 -7.79
C GLY A 212 -20.34 1.34 -6.34
N LYS A 213 -19.60 0.35 -5.78
CA LYS A 213 -19.75 -0.13 -4.39
C LYS A 213 -19.74 0.99 -3.35
N THR A 214 -18.69 1.81 -3.34
CA THR A 214 -18.52 2.95 -2.41
C THR A 214 -19.63 3.99 -2.57
N THR A 215 -20.01 4.29 -3.82
CA THR A 215 -21.09 5.24 -4.11
C THR A 215 -22.42 4.72 -3.63
N ALA A 216 -22.72 3.44 -3.84
CA ALA A 216 -23.95 2.80 -3.37
C ALA A 216 -24.04 2.82 -1.83
N ALA A 217 -22.95 2.47 -1.13
CA ALA A 217 -22.89 2.47 0.31
C ALA A 217 -23.16 3.87 0.92
N ARG A 218 -22.65 4.93 0.30
CA ARG A 218 -22.88 6.30 0.75
C ARG A 218 -24.34 6.75 0.50
N LEU A 219 -24.84 6.51 -0.70
CA LEU A 219 -26.18 6.93 -1.09
C LEU A 219 -27.28 6.16 -0.35
N VAL A 220 -27.02 4.90 0.01
CA VAL A 220 -28.01 4.09 0.74
C VAL A 220 -28.28 4.63 2.15
N LEU A 221 -27.27 5.18 2.85
CA LEU A 221 -27.48 5.82 4.14
C LEU A 221 -28.40 7.05 4.00
N GLU A 222 -28.14 7.89 3.01
CA GLU A 222 -28.98 9.07 2.73
C GLU A 222 -30.41 8.68 2.38
N GLU A 223 -30.60 7.57 1.68
CA GLU A 223 -31.94 7.05 1.38
C GLU A 223 -32.59 6.41 2.63
N ALA A 224 -31.81 5.69 3.46
CA ALA A 224 -32.31 5.10 4.70
C ALA A 224 -32.78 6.18 5.70
N LYS A 225 -32.05 7.29 5.83
CA LYS A 225 -32.43 8.43 6.69
C LYS A 225 -33.81 9.01 6.37
N LYS A 226 -34.32 8.83 5.15
CA LYS A 226 -35.64 9.32 4.73
C LYS A 226 -36.78 8.38 5.11
N LYS A 227 -36.49 7.14 5.51
CA LYS A 227 -37.51 6.14 5.83
C LYS A 227 -38.04 6.34 7.26
N PRO A 228 -39.36 6.27 7.50
CA PRO A 228 -39.94 6.52 8.82
C PRO A 228 -39.62 5.45 9.87
N TYR A 229 -39.14 4.30 9.45
CA TYR A 229 -38.81 3.14 10.28
C TYR A 229 -37.30 2.92 10.44
N THR A 230 -36.47 3.83 9.93
CA THR A 230 -35.01 3.74 10.06
C THR A 230 -34.55 3.94 11.50
N VAL A 231 -33.44 3.29 11.87
CA VAL A 231 -32.76 3.52 13.14
C VAL A 231 -31.73 4.65 13.05
N PHE A 232 -31.38 5.09 11.84
CA PHE A 232 -30.42 6.16 11.64
C PHE A 232 -31.04 7.54 11.90
N GLN A 233 -30.32 8.36 12.65
CA GLN A 233 -30.67 9.76 12.84
C GLN A 233 -30.36 10.57 11.58
N LYS A 234 -30.90 11.80 11.48
CA LYS A 234 -30.69 12.66 10.31
C LYS A 234 -29.23 13.05 10.11
N ASP A 235 -28.48 13.16 11.19
CA ASP A 235 -27.07 13.50 11.27
C ASP A 235 -26.15 12.26 11.35
N ALA A 236 -26.68 11.05 11.22
CA ALA A 236 -25.92 9.80 11.25
C ALA A 236 -24.68 9.87 10.34
N PRO A 237 -23.46 9.64 10.87
CA PRO A 237 -22.23 9.80 10.12
C PRO A 237 -22.03 8.68 9.09
N PHE A 238 -21.32 9.01 8.00
CA PHE A 238 -20.75 8.05 7.07
C PHE A 238 -19.23 8.23 7.09
N ILE A 239 -18.54 7.34 7.79
CA ILE A 239 -17.08 7.38 7.91
C ILE A 239 -16.50 6.40 6.90
N GLU A 240 -15.60 6.89 6.06
CA GLU A 240 -14.94 6.13 4.99
C GLU A 240 -13.46 6.01 5.26
N CYS A 241 -12.93 4.80 5.17
CA CYS A 241 -11.50 4.54 5.24
C CYS A 241 -11.10 3.44 4.26
N ASP A 242 -9.80 3.36 3.97
CA ASP A 242 -9.21 2.40 3.04
C ASP A 242 -8.38 1.38 3.83
N GLY A 243 -8.74 0.10 3.71
CA GLY A 243 -8.07 -1.01 4.38
C GLY A 243 -6.59 -1.15 4.01
N THR A 244 -6.20 -0.69 2.82
CA THR A 244 -4.79 -0.74 2.38
C THR A 244 -3.89 0.24 3.13
N THR A 245 -4.46 1.34 3.64
CA THR A 245 -3.74 2.39 4.38
C THR A 245 -3.70 2.14 5.88
N LEU A 246 -4.60 1.31 6.38
CA LEU A 246 -4.71 0.98 7.80
C LEU A 246 -3.76 -0.19 8.13
N ARG A 247 -2.56 0.13 8.60
CA ARG A 247 -1.58 -0.86 9.04
C ARG A 247 -1.43 -0.85 10.56
N TRP A 248 -1.19 -2.03 11.12
CA TRP A 248 -0.79 -2.15 12.51
C TRP A 248 0.73 -2.00 12.62
N ASP A 249 1.19 -0.94 13.30
CA ASP A 249 2.57 -0.83 13.75
C ASP A 249 2.60 -0.96 15.27
N SER A 250 3.32 -1.94 15.79
CA SER A 250 3.49 -2.15 17.22
C SER A 250 4.29 -1.02 17.90
N ARG A 251 4.98 -0.19 17.14
CA ARG A 251 5.76 0.95 17.60
C ARG A 251 4.97 2.26 17.54
N ASP A 252 3.95 2.32 16.68
CA ASP A 252 3.12 3.49 16.49
C ASP A 252 1.88 3.34 17.39
N MET A 253 1.83 4.12 18.45
CA MET A 253 0.71 4.10 19.41
C MET A 253 -0.56 4.70 18.83
N THR A 254 -0.48 5.31 17.65
CA THR A 254 -1.63 5.88 16.97
C THR A 254 -2.32 4.83 16.11
N ASN A 255 -3.47 4.33 16.56
CA ASN A 255 -4.33 3.50 15.73
C ASN A 255 -5.52 4.33 15.24
N PRO A 256 -5.51 4.82 13.99
CA PRO A 256 -6.59 5.67 13.50
C PRO A 256 -7.95 4.97 13.46
N LEU A 257 -7.99 3.65 13.30
CA LEU A 257 -9.25 2.91 13.23
C LEU A 257 -9.92 2.76 14.60
N ILE A 258 -9.19 2.23 15.57
CA ILE A 258 -9.74 1.89 16.89
C ILE A 258 -9.57 3.04 17.88
N GLY A 259 -8.52 3.83 17.72
CA GLY A 259 -8.08 4.84 18.68
C GLY A 259 -6.84 4.39 19.43
N SER A 260 -6.30 5.29 20.23
CA SER A 260 -5.05 5.10 20.96
C SER A 260 -5.09 5.80 22.31
N VAL A 261 -4.17 5.45 23.21
CA VAL A 261 -3.92 6.19 24.44
C VAL A 261 -2.57 6.89 24.30
N HIS A 262 -2.54 8.19 24.52
CA HIS A 262 -1.30 8.94 24.57
C HIS A 262 -0.79 8.95 26.01
N ASP A 263 0.16 8.05 26.30
CA ASP A 263 0.83 8.01 27.59
C ASP A 263 1.88 9.12 27.70
N PRO A 264 2.06 9.74 28.87
CA PRO A 264 2.96 10.88 29.10
C PRO A 264 4.42 10.59 28.74
N LEU A 265 4.91 9.36 28.93
CA LEU A 265 6.26 8.93 28.58
C LEU A 265 6.61 9.13 27.11
N TYR A 266 5.63 9.00 26.19
CA TYR A 266 5.86 9.12 24.76
C TYR A 266 5.81 10.57 24.25
N GLN A 267 5.37 11.52 25.07
CA GLN A 267 5.42 12.95 24.77
C GLN A 267 6.80 13.58 25.07
N GLY A 268 7.80 12.76 25.39
CA GLY A 268 9.16 13.23 25.70
C GLY A 268 9.35 13.74 27.12
N ALA A 269 8.38 13.50 28.01
CA ALA A 269 8.53 13.75 29.44
C ALA A 269 9.63 12.83 30.01
N ARG A 270 10.46 13.37 30.90
CA ARG A 270 11.41 12.54 31.67
C ARG A 270 10.60 11.63 32.60
N GLN A 271 11.16 10.46 32.90
CA GLN A 271 10.52 9.45 33.76
C GLN A 271 10.03 10.01 35.11
N GLU A 272 10.71 11.02 35.65
CA GLU A 272 10.36 11.74 36.88
C GLU A 272 9.15 12.69 36.75
N LEU A 273 8.77 13.09 35.51
CA LEU A 273 7.61 13.93 35.20
C LEU A 273 6.46 13.13 34.56
N ALA A 274 6.69 11.87 34.22
CA ALA A 274 5.68 10.98 33.65
C ALA A 274 4.64 10.53 34.67
N ASP A 275 5.02 10.49 35.93
CA ASP A 275 4.12 10.15 37.05
C ASP A 275 3.08 11.26 37.34
N GLU A 276 3.28 12.49 36.82
CA GLU A 276 2.36 13.62 36.94
C GLU A 276 1.50 13.83 35.68
N GLY A 277 1.76 13.10 34.59
CA GLY A 277 1.06 13.23 33.32
C GLY A 277 -0.21 12.38 33.27
N ILE A 278 -1.32 12.95 32.81
CA ILE A 278 -2.61 12.25 32.66
C ILE A 278 -2.62 11.55 31.31
N PRO A 279 -2.83 10.20 31.24
CA PRO A 279 -2.99 9.50 29.97
C PRO A 279 -4.28 9.94 29.26
N GLU A 280 -4.18 10.36 28.01
CA GLU A 280 -5.32 10.84 27.24
C GLU A 280 -5.74 9.84 26.17
N PRO A 281 -6.96 9.23 26.27
CA PRO A 281 -7.51 8.38 25.23
C PRO A 281 -7.96 9.21 24.02
N LYS A 282 -7.46 8.87 22.84
CA LYS A 282 -7.95 9.41 21.56
C LYS A 282 -8.85 8.39 20.87
N PRO A 283 -10.17 8.67 20.76
CA PRO A 283 -11.09 7.85 19.98
C PRO A 283 -10.68 7.75 18.52
N GLY A 284 -10.98 6.60 17.87
CA GLY A 284 -10.71 6.37 16.47
C GLY A 284 -11.95 6.43 15.58
N LEU A 285 -11.79 6.11 14.29
CA LEU A 285 -12.84 6.14 13.27
C LEU A 285 -14.07 5.29 13.65
N VAL A 286 -13.90 4.21 14.41
CA VAL A 286 -15.03 3.39 14.90
C VAL A 286 -15.94 4.18 15.85
N THR A 287 -15.37 5.08 16.64
CA THR A 287 -16.15 5.97 17.53
C THR A 287 -16.80 7.11 16.74
N ASP A 288 -16.08 7.66 15.75
CA ASP A 288 -16.63 8.69 14.85
C ASP A 288 -17.82 8.16 14.03
N ALA A 289 -17.83 6.84 13.73
CA ALA A 289 -18.92 6.17 13.04
C ALA A 289 -20.12 5.83 13.94
N HIS A 290 -20.06 6.12 15.24
CA HIS A 290 -21.13 5.78 16.17
C HIS A 290 -22.50 6.34 15.73
N GLY A 291 -23.52 5.48 15.74
CA GLY A 291 -24.87 5.81 15.26
C GLY A 291 -25.03 5.87 13.74
N GLY A 292 -23.96 5.57 12.96
CA GLY A 292 -23.95 5.65 11.50
C GLY A 292 -23.35 4.43 10.82
N ILE A 293 -22.60 4.68 9.76
CA ILE A 293 -21.94 3.65 8.94
C ILE A 293 -20.42 3.87 8.94
N LEU A 294 -19.68 2.80 9.24
CA LEU A 294 -18.26 2.68 8.93
C LEU A 294 -18.11 1.93 7.61
N PHE A 295 -17.61 2.61 6.60
CA PHE A 295 -17.30 2.02 5.31
C PHE A 295 -15.79 1.79 5.19
N ILE A 296 -15.40 0.53 4.95
CA ILE A 296 -14.00 0.15 4.72
C ILE A 296 -13.87 -0.34 3.29
N ASP A 297 -13.19 0.46 2.44
CA ASP A 297 -12.83 0.01 1.09
C ASP A 297 -11.65 -0.95 1.17
N GLU A 298 -11.62 -1.94 0.30
CA GLU A 298 -10.66 -3.04 0.28
C GLU A 298 -10.44 -3.69 1.68
N ILE A 299 -11.56 -4.04 2.34
CA ILE A 299 -11.52 -4.66 3.68
C ILE A 299 -10.71 -5.95 3.74
N GLY A 300 -10.56 -6.64 2.61
CA GLY A 300 -9.72 -7.83 2.49
C GLY A 300 -8.22 -7.57 2.65
N GLU A 301 -7.79 -6.30 2.55
CA GLU A 301 -6.40 -5.87 2.76
C GLU A 301 -6.11 -5.42 4.19
N LEU A 302 -7.13 -5.37 5.04
CA LEU A 302 -6.97 -4.92 6.43
C LEU A 302 -6.07 -5.89 7.20
N ASP A 303 -5.14 -5.34 7.97
CA ASP A 303 -4.25 -6.11 8.83
C ASP A 303 -5.04 -7.06 9.75
N PRO A 304 -4.66 -8.35 9.88
CA PRO A 304 -5.38 -9.34 10.67
C PRO A 304 -5.56 -8.95 12.15
N ILE A 305 -4.60 -8.20 12.73
CA ILE A 305 -4.68 -7.74 14.12
C ILE A 305 -5.76 -6.66 14.25
N LEU A 306 -5.79 -5.71 13.30
CA LEU A 306 -6.81 -4.67 13.25
C LEU A 306 -8.19 -5.27 13.00
N LEU A 307 -8.29 -6.26 12.12
CA LEU A 307 -9.53 -6.98 11.86
C LEU A 307 -10.07 -7.66 13.13
N ASN A 308 -9.22 -8.33 13.89
CA ASN A 308 -9.62 -8.98 15.15
C ASN A 308 -10.10 -7.95 16.21
N LYS A 309 -9.43 -6.80 16.30
CA LYS A 309 -9.87 -5.70 17.18
C LYS A 309 -11.21 -5.14 16.72
N LEU A 310 -11.38 -4.93 15.41
CA LEU A 310 -12.65 -4.48 14.83
C LEU A 310 -13.80 -5.46 15.14
N LEU A 311 -13.56 -6.78 14.99
CA LEU A 311 -14.54 -7.81 15.32
C LEU A 311 -14.99 -7.73 16.79
N LYS A 312 -14.05 -7.47 17.71
CA LYS A 312 -14.36 -7.26 19.13
C LYS A 312 -15.23 -6.01 19.34
N VAL A 313 -14.91 -4.90 18.66
CA VAL A 313 -15.71 -3.67 18.74
C VAL A 313 -17.15 -3.89 18.22
N LEU A 314 -17.32 -4.68 17.14
CA LEU A 314 -18.64 -5.02 16.60
C LEU A 314 -19.50 -5.82 17.59
N GLU A 315 -18.89 -6.65 18.45
CA GLU A 315 -19.58 -7.42 19.49
C GLU A 315 -19.89 -6.55 20.72
N ASP A 316 -18.88 -5.82 21.23
CA ASP A 316 -18.98 -5.05 22.47
C ASP A 316 -19.69 -3.70 22.26
N LYS A 317 -19.74 -3.19 21.01
CA LYS A 317 -20.23 -1.87 20.64
C LYS A 317 -19.52 -0.72 21.37
N ARG A 318 -18.32 -0.97 21.83
CA ARG A 318 -17.45 -0.07 22.58
C ARG A 318 -15.99 -0.35 22.31
N VAL A 319 -15.17 0.70 22.46
CA VAL A 319 -13.73 0.61 22.49
C VAL A 319 -13.25 0.80 23.91
N HIS A 320 -12.54 -0.17 24.45
CA HIS A 320 -11.91 -0.08 25.76
C HIS A 320 -10.47 0.40 25.60
N PHE A 321 -10.07 1.32 26.46
CA PHE A 321 -8.73 1.86 26.53
C PHE A 321 -8.05 1.33 27.79
N ASP A 322 -6.77 0.96 27.68
CA ASP A 322 -5.95 0.52 28.79
C ASP A 322 -4.66 1.36 28.83
N SER A 323 -4.28 1.84 30.01
CA SER A 323 -2.98 2.48 30.26
C SER A 323 -2.46 2.05 31.63
N ALA A 324 -1.17 1.78 31.70
CA ALA A 324 -0.49 1.48 32.96
C ALA A 324 -0.35 2.72 33.87
N TYR A 325 -0.61 3.90 33.34
CA TYR A 325 -0.50 5.19 34.03
C TYR A 325 -1.87 5.75 34.46
N TYR A 326 -2.95 5.03 34.21
CA TYR A 326 -4.29 5.46 34.64
C TYR A 326 -4.52 5.06 36.09
N ASP A 327 -4.85 6.04 36.96
CA ASP A 327 -5.28 5.85 38.34
C ASP A 327 -6.71 6.38 38.51
N GLU A 328 -7.64 5.49 38.83
CA GLU A 328 -9.05 5.81 39.04
C GLU A 328 -9.28 6.76 40.23
N GLU A 329 -8.42 6.67 41.26
CA GLU A 329 -8.53 7.46 42.49
C GLU A 329 -7.94 8.88 42.37
N ASP A 330 -7.19 9.17 41.30
CA ASP A 330 -6.59 10.49 41.11
C ASP A 330 -7.66 11.58 40.90
N PRO A 331 -7.73 12.58 41.78
CA PRO A 331 -8.71 13.66 41.68
C PRO A 331 -8.41 14.65 40.55
N GLN A 332 -7.21 14.66 40.00
CA GLN A 332 -6.80 15.57 38.91
C GLN A 332 -7.30 15.10 37.55
N ILE A 333 -7.65 13.81 37.40
CA ILE A 333 -8.14 13.26 36.14
C ILE A 333 -9.55 13.76 35.81
N PRO A 334 -9.76 14.42 34.66
CA PRO A 334 -11.08 14.90 34.25
C PRO A 334 -12.10 13.76 34.12
N ALA A 335 -13.36 14.06 34.50
CA ALA A 335 -14.43 13.05 34.52
C ALA A 335 -14.66 12.35 33.17
N TYR A 336 -14.45 13.04 32.04
CA TYR A 336 -14.61 12.45 30.72
C TYR A 336 -13.54 11.39 30.43
N ILE A 337 -12.29 11.60 30.91
CA ILE A 337 -11.19 10.61 30.79
C ILE A 337 -11.51 9.39 31.62
N LYS A 338 -11.94 9.58 32.88
CA LYS A 338 -12.38 8.48 33.75
C LYS A 338 -13.48 7.66 33.08
N GLN A 339 -14.47 8.31 32.48
CA GLN A 339 -15.55 7.62 31.77
C GLN A 339 -15.04 6.83 30.57
N LEU A 340 -14.03 7.32 29.83
CA LEU A 340 -13.45 6.61 28.69
C LEU A 340 -12.66 5.36 29.12
N PHE A 341 -11.94 5.40 30.23
CA PHE A 341 -11.25 4.23 30.76
C PHE A 341 -12.21 3.22 31.38
N GLU A 342 -13.18 3.66 32.19
CA GLU A 342 -14.12 2.77 32.87
C GLU A 342 -15.15 2.14 31.95
N LYS A 343 -15.79 2.95 31.08
CA LYS A 343 -16.90 2.50 30.22
C LYS A 343 -16.52 2.27 28.77
N GLY A 344 -15.34 2.76 28.35
CA GLY A 344 -14.93 2.77 26.96
C GLY A 344 -15.66 3.83 26.12
N ALA A 345 -15.12 4.12 24.93
CA ALA A 345 -15.78 4.97 23.94
C ALA A 345 -16.92 4.22 23.22
N PRO A 346 -18.08 4.85 22.99
CA PRO A 346 -19.19 4.23 22.28
C PRO A 346 -18.82 4.02 20.80
N ALA A 347 -19.14 2.84 20.25
CA ALA A 347 -18.84 2.45 18.87
C ALA A 347 -19.92 1.50 18.31
N ASP A 348 -21.20 1.89 18.44
CA ASP A 348 -22.33 1.15 17.83
C ASP A 348 -22.57 1.70 16.42
N PHE A 349 -22.14 1.00 15.40
CA PHE A 349 -22.22 1.39 13.98
C PHE A 349 -22.52 0.18 13.11
N ILE A 350 -22.95 0.43 11.87
CA ILE A 350 -23.07 -0.61 10.85
C ILE A 350 -21.79 -0.63 10.00
N LEU A 351 -21.14 -1.79 9.95
CA LEU A 351 -19.98 -2.00 9.08
C LEU A 351 -20.45 -2.33 7.67
N ILE A 352 -19.90 -1.62 6.68
CA ILE A 352 -19.98 -1.98 5.26
C ILE A 352 -18.54 -2.12 4.75
N GLY A 353 -18.12 -3.35 4.49
CA GLY A 353 -16.83 -3.63 3.85
C GLY A 353 -16.98 -3.82 2.36
N ALA A 354 -16.15 -3.18 1.54
CA ALA A 354 -16.06 -3.45 0.11
C ALA A 354 -14.76 -4.18 -0.21
N THR A 355 -14.78 -5.06 -1.19
CA THR A 355 -13.60 -5.80 -1.63
C THR A 355 -13.69 -6.18 -3.10
N THR A 356 -12.52 -6.35 -3.72
CA THR A 356 -12.36 -6.93 -5.05
C THR A 356 -11.93 -8.40 -5.01
N ARG A 357 -11.63 -8.93 -3.82
CA ARG A 357 -11.23 -10.32 -3.60
C ARG A 357 -12.44 -11.26 -3.67
N ALA A 358 -12.17 -12.52 -3.98
CA ALA A 358 -13.17 -13.58 -3.92
C ALA A 358 -13.60 -13.87 -2.47
N PRO A 359 -14.84 -14.34 -2.23
CA PRO A 359 -15.31 -14.64 -0.88
C PRO A 359 -14.41 -15.60 -0.10
N GLU A 360 -13.80 -16.57 -0.77
CA GLU A 360 -12.90 -17.56 -0.18
C GLU A 360 -11.61 -16.96 0.38
N GLU A 361 -11.19 -15.80 -0.13
CA GLU A 361 -9.99 -15.07 0.28
C GLU A 361 -10.25 -14.14 1.47
N ILE A 362 -11.50 -13.94 1.83
CA ILE A 362 -11.89 -13.08 2.96
C ILE A 362 -11.96 -13.88 4.24
N ASN A 363 -11.45 -13.31 5.32
CA ASN A 363 -11.41 -13.95 6.63
C ASN A 363 -12.81 -14.49 7.05
N PRO A 364 -12.94 -15.80 7.34
CA PRO A 364 -14.23 -16.41 7.70
C PRO A 364 -14.91 -15.78 8.91
N ALA A 365 -14.14 -15.21 9.86
CA ALA A 365 -14.70 -14.61 11.07
C ALA A 365 -15.52 -13.35 10.76
N ILE A 366 -15.10 -12.52 9.79
CA ILE A 366 -15.90 -11.36 9.38
C ILE A 366 -17.06 -11.76 8.48
N ARG A 367 -16.85 -12.75 7.57
CA ARG A 367 -17.90 -13.26 6.69
C ARG A 367 -19.11 -13.81 7.47
N SER A 368 -18.85 -14.52 8.56
CA SER A 368 -19.91 -15.10 9.39
C SER A 368 -20.78 -14.06 10.12
N ARG A 369 -20.31 -12.80 10.23
CA ARG A 369 -21.00 -11.69 10.89
C ARG A 369 -21.66 -10.70 9.94
N CYS A 370 -21.36 -10.81 8.64
CA CYS A 370 -21.82 -9.89 7.63
C CYS A 370 -22.71 -10.59 6.60
N GLY A 371 -23.74 -9.89 6.12
CA GLY A 371 -24.48 -10.30 4.94
C GLY A 371 -23.66 -10.00 3.67
N GLU A 372 -23.68 -10.89 2.69
CA GLU A 372 -22.94 -10.72 1.44
C GLU A 372 -23.82 -10.14 0.34
N ILE A 373 -23.28 -9.20 -0.45
CA ILE A 373 -23.91 -8.59 -1.63
C ILE A 373 -22.90 -8.55 -2.76
N PHE A 374 -23.30 -9.02 -3.94
CA PHE A 374 -22.43 -9.12 -5.11
C PHE A 374 -22.80 -8.05 -6.14
N PHE A 375 -21.84 -7.20 -6.47
CA PHE A 375 -21.93 -6.24 -7.56
C PHE A 375 -21.43 -6.90 -8.85
N ALA A 376 -22.28 -6.94 -9.85
CA ALA A 376 -21.94 -7.54 -11.13
C ALA A 376 -20.92 -6.71 -11.92
N PRO A 377 -20.10 -7.35 -12.78
CA PRO A 377 -19.30 -6.65 -13.77
C PRO A 377 -20.19 -5.80 -14.69
N LEU A 378 -19.70 -4.61 -15.10
CA LEU A 378 -20.43 -3.74 -16.00
C LEU A 378 -20.35 -4.28 -17.43
N GLU A 379 -21.49 -4.26 -18.13
CA GLU A 379 -21.58 -4.58 -19.54
C GLU A 379 -21.25 -3.37 -20.42
N PRO A 380 -20.91 -3.55 -21.71
CA PRO A 380 -20.69 -2.45 -22.63
C PRO A 380 -21.87 -1.47 -22.69
N THR A 381 -23.09 -1.98 -22.60
CA THR A 381 -24.34 -1.19 -22.56
C THR A 381 -24.38 -0.28 -21.32
N HIS A 382 -23.94 -0.79 -20.17
CA HIS A 382 -23.85 -0.02 -18.94
C HIS A 382 -22.78 1.06 -19.04
N ILE A 383 -21.60 0.76 -19.61
CA ILE A 383 -20.54 1.75 -19.84
C ILE A 383 -21.04 2.87 -20.78
N ILE A 384 -21.73 2.52 -21.87
CA ILE A 384 -22.33 3.48 -22.80
C ILE A 384 -23.29 4.43 -22.04
N ALA A 385 -24.15 3.88 -21.18
CA ALA A 385 -25.07 4.68 -20.39
C ALA A 385 -24.36 5.58 -19.39
N ILE A 386 -23.35 5.08 -18.68
CA ILE A 386 -22.51 5.85 -17.73
C ILE A 386 -21.84 7.02 -18.45
N VAL A 387 -21.23 6.78 -19.61
CA VAL A 387 -20.56 7.81 -20.42
C VAL A 387 -21.53 8.89 -20.87
N LYS A 388 -22.73 8.51 -21.33
CA LYS A 388 -23.79 9.46 -21.73
C LYS A 388 -24.24 10.32 -20.56
N HIS A 389 -24.50 9.73 -19.39
CA HIS A 389 -24.86 10.47 -18.17
C HIS A 389 -23.73 11.41 -17.72
N ALA A 390 -22.49 10.94 -17.75
CA ALA A 390 -21.34 11.75 -17.40
C ALA A 390 -21.17 12.95 -18.35
N ALA A 391 -21.35 12.76 -19.65
CA ALA A 391 -21.28 13.83 -20.65
C ALA A 391 -22.36 14.90 -20.43
N ILE A 392 -23.58 14.50 -20.09
CA ILE A 392 -24.66 15.44 -19.76
C ILE A 392 -24.30 16.30 -18.56
N LYS A 393 -23.77 15.68 -17.49
CA LYS A 393 -23.33 16.40 -16.29
C LYS A 393 -22.16 17.36 -16.56
N LEU A 394 -21.31 17.04 -17.54
CA LEU A 394 -20.18 17.88 -17.98
C LEU A 394 -20.60 18.97 -18.97
N GLY A 395 -21.84 18.96 -19.49
CA GLY A 395 -22.28 19.84 -20.57
C GLY A 395 -21.57 19.56 -21.90
N ALA A 396 -21.07 18.34 -22.11
CA ALA A 396 -20.38 17.92 -23.33
C ALA A 396 -21.31 17.24 -24.33
N HIS A 397 -21.14 17.55 -25.62
CA HIS A 397 -21.80 16.85 -26.72
C HIS A 397 -20.92 15.71 -27.23
N LEU A 398 -21.51 14.52 -27.36
CA LEU A 398 -20.83 13.34 -27.90
C LEU A 398 -21.22 13.09 -29.34
N GLU A 399 -20.28 12.92 -30.24
CA GLU A 399 -20.51 12.39 -31.57
C GLU A 399 -21.06 10.94 -31.47
N ALA A 400 -21.94 10.57 -32.38
CA ALA A 400 -22.48 9.21 -32.42
C ALA A 400 -21.38 8.18 -32.55
N GLY A 401 -21.38 7.17 -31.66
CA GLY A 401 -20.36 6.10 -31.58
C GLY A 401 -19.18 6.36 -30.63
N VAL A 402 -19.08 7.54 -30.01
CA VAL A 402 -18.05 7.80 -28.96
C VAL A 402 -18.29 6.97 -27.70
N PRO A 403 -19.51 6.85 -27.13
CA PRO A 403 -19.75 5.97 -26.00
C PRO A 403 -19.44 4.50 -26.29
N GLU A 404 -19.79 4.03 -27.49
CA GLU A 404 -19.50 2.68 -27.97
C GLU A 404 -17.98 2.46 -28.13
N LEU A 405 -17.25 3.49 -28.56
CA LEU A 405 -15.79 3.43 -28.65
C LEU A 405 -15.15 3.32 -27.26
N ILE A 406 -15.58 4.12 -26.29
CA ILE A 406 -15.09 4.05 -24.89
C ILE A 406 -15.36 2.66 -24.31
N SER A 407 -16.55 2.08 -24.54
CA SER A 407 -16.89 0.76 -24.01
C SER A 407 -16.03 -0.38 -24.56
N ARG A 408 -15.30 -0.17 -25.66
CA ARG A 408 -14.30 -1.14 -26.17
C ARG A 408 -13.01 -1.15 -25.38
N TYR A 409 -12.65 -0.01 -24.73
CA TYR A 409 -11.39 0.14 -24.02
C TYR A 409 -11.48 -0.14 -22.53
N THR A 410 -12.68 -0.16 -21.95
CA THR A 410 -12.84 -0.42 -20.52
C THR A 410 -14.21 -0.97 -20.17
N MET A 411 -14.23 -1.80 -19.14
CA MET A 411 -15.44 -2.31 -18.48
C MET A 411 -15.61 -1.73 -17.06
N GLU A 412 -14.77 -0.78 -16.67
CA GLU A 412 -14.81 -0.11 -15.37
C GLU A 412 -15.44 1.29 -15.53
N GLY A 413 -16.49 1.58 -14.78
CA GLY A 413 -17.17 2.88 -14.84
C GLY A 413 -16.24 4.06 -14.54
N ARG A 414 -15.33 3.92 -13.55
CA ARG A 414 -14.35 4.96 -13.19
C ARG A 414 -13.38 5.23 -14.35
N LYS A 415 -12.85 4.19 -14.99
CA LYS A 415 -11.95 4.35 -16.16
C LYS A 415 -12.67 4.94 -17.35
N ALA A 416 -13.94 4.57 -17.57
CA ALA A 416 -14.76 5.13 -18.65
C ALA A 416 -14.96 6.65 -18.47
N VAL A 417 -15.23 7.08 -17.25
CA VAL A 417 -15.36 8.52 -16.91
C VAL A 417 -14.03 9.24 -17.05
N ASN A 418 -12.91 8.64 -16.63
CA ASN A 418 -11.58 9.23 -16.82
C ASN A 418 -11.24 9.39 -18.30
N LEU A 419 -11.52 8.39 -19.14
CA LEU A 419 -11.33 8.49 -20.60
C LEU A 419 -12.17 9.60 -21.22
N LEU A 420 -13.41 9.75 -20.77
CA LEU A 420 -14.27 10.85 -21.18
C LEU A 420 -13.68 12.20 -20.74
N ALA A 421 -13.14 12.27 -19.52
CA ALA A 421 -12.50 13.47 -18.98
C ALA A 421 -11.25 13.88 -19.78
N ASP A 422 -10.42 12.92 -20.13
CA ASP A 422 -9.21 13.15 -20.93
C ASP A 422 -9.59 13.63 -22.35
N ALA A 423 -10.61 13.00 -22.96
CA ALA A 423 -11.12 13.42 -24.26
C ALA A 423 -11.78 14.82 -24.19
N TYR A 424 -12.48 15.15 -23.12
CA TYR A 424 -13.04 16.48 -22.87
C TYR A 424 -11.94 17.52 -22.74
N GLY A 425 -10.88 17.25 -21.96
CA GLY A 425 -9.72 18.14 -21.84
C GLY A 425 -9.03 18.39 -23.19
N LEU A 426 -8.85 17.33 -23.99
CA LEU A 426 -8.26 17.45 -25.33
C LEU A 426 -9.14 18.27 -26.27
N ALA A 427 -10.48 18.08 -26.23
CA ALA A 427 -11.42 18.86 -27.03
C ALA A 427 -11.42 20.36 -26.68
N ILE A 428 -11.32 20.70 -25.39
CA ILE A 428 -11.15 22.08 -24.94
C ILE A 428 -9.83 22.66 -25.45
N TYR A 429 -8.75 21.92 -25.31
CA TYR A 429 -7.42 22.38 -25.77
C TYR A 429 -7.39 22.70 -27.26
N GLU A 430 -8.03 21.86 -28.08
CA GLU A 430 -8.11 22.07 -29.54
C GLU A 430 -9.05 23.20 -29.96
N SER A 431 -10.21 23.28 -29.29
CA SER A 431 -11.21 24.31 -29.63
C SER A 431 -10.89 25.68 -29.06
N GLY A 432 -10.07 25.76 -28.00
CA GLY A 432 -9.81 26.96 -27.23
C GLY A 432 -11.05 27.51 -26.48
N LYS A 433 -12.13 26.74 -26.38
CA LYS A 433 -13.40 27.13 -25.74
C LYS A 433 -13.85 26.07 -24.76
N ALA A 434 -14.25 26.51 -23.57
CA ALA A 434 -14.81 25.63 -22.54
C ALA A 434 -16.35 25.46 -22.65
N GLU A 435 -17.00 26.27 -23.45
CA GLU A 435 -18.45 26.23 -23.65
C GLU A 435 -18.80 25.36 -24.88
N SER A 436 -19.82 24.51 -24.74
CA SER A 436 -20.36 23.63 -25.81
C SER A 436 -19.31 22.71 -26.45
N VAL A 437 -18.55 22.02 -25.62
CA VAL A 437 -17.48 21.12 -26.05
C VAL A 437 -18.07 19.90 -26.75
N THR A 438 -17.61 19.61 -27.97
CA THR A 438 -18.00 18.41 -28.73
C THR A 438 -16.83 17.42 -28.76
N ILE A 439 -17.06 16.21 -28.27
CA ILE A 439 -16.08 15.11 -28.29
C ILE A 439 -16.37 14.27 -29.53
N THR A 440 -15.42 14.28 -30.47
CA THR A 440 -15.50 13.51 -31.72
C THR A 440 -14.83 12.15 -31.57
N LYS A 441 -15.12 11.22 -32.48
CA LYS A 441 -14.42 9.91 -32.53
C LYS A 441 -12.90 10.07 -32.68
N ALA A 442 -12.48 11.02 -33.53
CA ALA A 442 -11.06 11.29 -33.75
C ALA A 442 -10.32 11.74 -32.46
N ILE A 443 -10.97 12.62 -31.67
CA ILE A 443 -10.46 13.04 -30.36
C ILE A 443 -10.34 11.82 -29.43
N MET A 444 -11.40 11.00 -29.37
CA MET A 444 -11.40 9.82 -28.50
C MET A 444 -10.36 8.78 -28.90
N GLU A 445 -10.17 8.52 -30.18
CA GLU A 445 -9.13 7.60 -30.69
C GLU A 445 -7.73 8.10 -30.33
N ARG A 446 -7.48 9.40 -30.49
CA ARG A 446 -6.20 10.01 -30.06
C ARG A 446 -5.99 9.92 -28.56
N THR A 447 -7.03 10.15 -27.78
CA THR A 447 -6.99 9.97 -26.32
C THR A 447 -6.62 8.54 -25.96
N ALA A 448 -7.26 7.54 -26.59
CA ALA A 448 -6.95 6.12 -26.38
C ALA A 448 -5.50 5.78 -26.76
N GLN A 449 -5.00 6.31 -27.90
CA GLN A 449 -3.62 6.12 -28.35
C GLN A 449 -2.61 6.76 -27.39
N THR A 450 -2.85 8.00 -26.95
CA THR A 450 -1.99 8.69 -25.99
C THR A 450 -1.91 7.96 -24.66
N SER A 451 -3.01 7.39 -24.21
CA SER A 451 -3.08 6.56 -23.00
C SER A 451 -2.61 5.10 -23.22
N ARG A 452 -2.14 4.75 -24.42
CA ARG A 452 -1.67 3.42 -24.82
C ARG A 452 -2.66 2.30 -24.51
N LEU A 453 -3.96 2.57 -24.66
CA LEU A 453 -5.00 1.61 -24.36
C LEU A 453 -5.17 0.63 -25.50
N SER A 454 -5.30 -0.65 -25.14
CA SER A 454 -5.73 -1.70 -26.06
C SER A 454 -7.19 -2.03 -25.83
N PRO A 455 -7.98 -2.34 -26.86
CA PRO A 455 -9.35 -2.78 -26.68
C PRO A 455 -9.45 -4.00 -25.76
N CYS A 456 -10.28 -3.90 -24.72
CA CYS A 456 -10.52 -4.98 -23.75
C CYS A 456 -11.38 -6.11 -24.34
N LEU A 457 -12.25 -5.76 -25.29
CA LEU A 457 -13.16 -6.70 -25.90
C LEU A 457 -12.58 -7.19 -27.24
N ARG A 458 -12.11 -8.42 -27.23
CA ARG A 458 -11.76 -9.15 -28.46
C ARG A 458 -12.81 -10.20 -28.68
N LYS A 459 -13.43 -10.16 -29.86
CA LYS A 459 -14.31 -11.25 -30.30
C LYS A 459 -13.41 -12.41 -30.72
N GLU A 460 -13.38 -13.46 -29.92
CA GLU A 460 -12.55 -14.65 -30.15
C GLU A 460 -13.34 -15.75 -30.87
N ALA A 461 -14.66 -15.79 -30.63
CA ALA A 461 -15.54 -16.76 -31.27
C ALA A 461 -15.49 -16.68 -32.80
N SER A 462 -15.40 -17.84 -33.45
CA SER A 462 -15.36 -18.01 -34.89
C SER A 462 -16.31 -19.13 -35.31
N ASP A 463 -16.88 -18.99 -36.51
CA ASP A 463 -17.72 -20.04 -37.09
C ASP A 463 -16.91 -21.13 -37.82
N THR A 464 -15.57 -20.98 -37.90
CA THR A 464 -14.69 -21.95 -38.58
C THR A 464 -14.14 -22.96 -37.59
N PRO A 465 -14.55 -24.25 -37.66
CA PRO A 465 -14.03 -25.27 -36.76
C PRO A 465 -12.54 -25.52 -36.94
N LYS A 466 -11.84 -25.84 -35.83
CA LYS A 466 -10.39 -26.09 -35.83
C LYS A 466 -10.08 -27.41 -35.14
N ILE A 467 -9.03 -28.11 -35.63
CA ILE A 467 -8.55 -29.34 -34.99
C ILE A 467 -7.59 -29.00 -33.86
N GLY A 468 -7.78 -29.63 -32.70
CA GLY A 468 -6.91 -29.45 -31.54
C GLY A 468 -7.03 -28.11 -30.86
N HIS A 469 -8.06 -27.31 -31.15
CA HIS A 469 -8.21 -25.96 -30.64
C HIS A 469 -9.59 -25.77 -30.00
N ILE A 470 -9.63 -25.23 -28.79
CA ILE A 470 -10.86 -24.99 -28.03
C ILE A 470 -10.67 -23.85 -27.02
N TYR A 471 -11.76 -23.27 -26.58
CA TYR A 471 -11.76 -22.26 -25.53
C TYR A 471 -12.18 -22.87 -24.18
N GLY A 472 -11.29 -22.75 -23.18
CA GLY A 472 -11.60 -22.94 -21.78
C GLY A 472 -12.07 -21.63 -21.13
N LEU A 473 -12.50 -21.70 -19.88
CA LEU A 473 -12.91 -20.54 -19.09
C LEU A 473 -12.13 -20.49 -17.77
N GLY A 474 -11.60 -19.32 -17.47
CA GLY A 474 -10.91 -19.01 -16.23
C GLY A 474 -11.46 -17.76 -15.56
N VAL A 475 -11.01 -17.51 -14.34
CA VAL A 475 -11.26 -16.26 -13.59
C VAL A 475 -9.90 -15.64 -13.28
N ILE A 476 -9.74 -14.37 -13.60
CA ILE A 476 -8.55 -13.56 -13.30
C ILE A 476 -9.01 -12.40 -12.42
N GLY A 477 -8.68 -12.46 -11.13
CA GLY A 477 -9.24 -11.54 -10.14
C GLY A 477 -10.77 -11.68 -10.07
N SER A 478 -11.51 -10.61 -10.33
CA SER A 478 -12.99 -10.60 -10.36
C SER A 478 -13.58 -10.73 -11.77
N TRP A 479 -12.78 -11.11 -12.78
CA TRP A 479 -13.18 -11.15 -14.17
C TRP A 479 -13.08 -12.56 -14.75
N GLY A 480 -14.14 -13.00 -15.43
CA GLY A 480 -14.06 -14.18 -16.26
C GLY A 480 -13.39 -13.89 -17.59
N SER A 481 -12.59 -14.82 -18.07
CA SER A 481 -11.94 -14.76 -19.38
C SER A 481 -11.97 -16.10 -20.09
N THR A 482 -11.93 -16.05 -21.41
CA THR A 482 -11.64 -17.21 -22.24
C THR A 482 -10.15 -17.54 -22.19
N ILE A 483 -9.85 -18.83 -22.26
CA ILE A 483 -8.50 -19.38 -22.30
C ILE A 483 -8.39 -20.17 -23.57
N GLU A 484 -7.54 -19.76 -24.49
CA GLU A 484 -7.31 -20.46 -25.72
C GLU A 484 -6.37 -21.65 -25.47
N ILE A 485 -6.83 -22.87 -25.82
CA ILE A 485 -6.12 -24.12 -25.59
C ILE A 485 -5.90 -24.80 -26.95
N GLU A 486 -4.65 -25.10 -27.24
CA GLU A 486 -4.23 -25.82 -28.44
C GLU A 486 -3.56 -27.14 -28.06
N ALA A 487 -3.85 -28.19 -28.82
CA ALA A 487 -3.16 -29.46 -28.75
C ALA A 487 -2.77 -29.94 -30.15
N ALA A 488 -1.53 -30.41 -30.28
CA ALA A 488 -1.03 -31.05 -31.49
C ALA A 488 -0.50 -32.46 -31.15
N ALA A 489 -0.97 -33.46 -31.87
CA ALA A 489 -0.57 -34.84 -31.67
C ALA A 489 0.09 -35.40 -32.94
N PHE A 490 1.30 -35.91 -32.80
CA PHE A 490 2.06 -36.59 -33.82
C PHE A 490 2.32 -38.04 -33.38
N PRO A 491 2.26 -39.03 -34.26
CA PRO A 491 2.65 -40.40 -33.89
C PRO A 491 4.07 -40.41 -33.31
N ALA A 492 4.29 -41.06 -32.20
CA ALA A 492 5.60 -41.26 -31.62
C ALA A 492 6.53 -42.05 -32.56
N ALA A 493 7.82 -41.78 -32.52
CA ALA A 493 8.81 -42.53 -33.33
C ALA A 493 8.81 -44.02 -32.98
N GLU A 494 8.55 -44.35 -31.70
CA GLU A 494 8.38 -45.74 -31.22
C GLU A 494 7.10 -45.82 -30.40
N PRO A 495 6.21 -46.80 -30.62
CA PRO A 495 5.01 -47.00 -29.83
C PRO A 495 5.32 -47.11 -28.32
N GLY A 496 4.61 -46.39 -27.51
CA GLY A 496 4.79 -46.36 -26.06
C GLY A 496 5.89 -45.44 -25.52
N LYS A 497 6.66 -44.77 -26.45
CA LYS A 497 7.73 -43.82 -26.08
C LYS A 497 7.44 -42.37 -26.47
N GLY A 498 6.20 -42.05 -26.69
CA GLY A 498 5.78 -40.65 -26.97
C GLY A 498 6.06 -39.70 -25.82
N SER A 499 6.23 -38.45 -26.15
CA SER A 499 6.52 -37.36 -25.21
C SER A 499 5.29 -36.47 -25.02
N LEU A 500 5.14 -35.95 -23.77
CA LEU A 500 4.14 -34.95 -23.45
C LEU A 500 4.85 -33.64 -23.12
N ARG A 501 4.54 -32.60 -23.87
CA ARG A 501 5.07 -31.25 -23.64
C ARG A 501 3.92 -30.32 -23.35
N PHE A 502 4.03 -29.63 -22.24
CA PHE A 502 3.11 -28.58 -21.80
C PHE A 502 3.91 -27.26 -21.67
N ASN A 503 3.34 -26.13 -22.04
CA ASN A 503 4.05 -24.86 -21.88
C ASN A 503 4.26 -24.50 -20.40
N ASP A 504 5.34 -23.79 -20.08
CA ASP A 504 5.77 -23.52 -18.69
C ASP A 504 4.84 -22.53 -17.94
N THR A 505 3.93 -21.87 -18.64
CA THR A 505 2.93 -20.95 -18.06
C THR A 505 1.79 -21.64 -17.30
N ALA A 506 1.67 -22.97 -17.44
CA ALA A 506 0.64 -23.75 -16.73
C ALA A 506 1.12 -24.18 -15.35
N GLY A 507 0.30 -23.89 -14.32
CA GLY A 507 0.52 -24.34 -12.95
C GLY A 507 0.43 -25.87 -12.79
N SER A 508 0.74 -26.34 -11.57
CA SER A 508 0.77 -27.78 -11.26
C SER A 508 -0.59 -28.45 -11.48
N MET A 509 -1.69 -27.83 -11.07
CA MET A 509 -3.05 -28.39 -11.20
C MET A 509 -3.51 -28.51 -12.65
N ALA A 510 -3.09 -27.59 -13.54
CA ALA A 510 -3.37 -27.72 -14.95
C ALA A 510 -2.59 -28.91 -15.58
N LYS A 511 -1.35 -29.15 -15.12
CA LYS A 511 -0.55 -30.32 -15.52
C LYS A 511 -1.15 -31.63 -15.03
N ASP A 512 -1.71 -31.65 -13.82
CA ASP A 512 -2.42 -32.83 -13.27
C ASP A 512 -3.68 -33.18 -14.08
N SER A 513 -4.38 -32.16 -14.61
CA SER A 513 -5.52 -32.35 -15.51
C SER A 513 -5.16 -33.12 -16.77
N VAL A 514 -3.92 -33.00 -17.27
CA VAL A 514 -3.45 -33.77 -18.43
C VAL A 514 -3.29 -35.25 -18.08
N SER A 515 -2.86 -35.55 -16.87
CA SER A 515 -2.78 -36.96 -16.41
C SER A 515 -4.17 -37.61 -16.31
N ALA A 516 -5.17 -36.87 -15.83
CA ALA A 516 -6.56 -37.31 -15.84
C ALA A 516 -7.08 -37.48 -17.28
N SER A 517 -6.76 -36.53 -18.17
CA SER A 517 -7.10 -36.59 -19.60
C SER A 517 -6.53 -37.84 -20.27
N ALA A 518 -5.33 -38.30 -19.91
CA ALA A 518 -4.72 -39.50 -20.46
C ALA A 518 -5.56 -40.77 -20.18
N ALA A 519 -6.07 -40.91 -18.96
CA ALA A 519 -6.95 -42.02 -18.60
C ALA A 519 -8.27 -41.96 -19.38
N VAL A 520 -8.85 -40.79 -19.49
CA VAL A 520 -10.13 -40.56 -20.19
C VAL A 520 -9.99 -40.81 -21.70
N VAL A 521 -8.92 -40.28 -22.34
CA VAL A 521 -8.66 -40.53 -23.75
C VAL A 521 -8.54 -42.03 -24.06
N ARG A 522 -7.85 -42.79 -23.21
CA ARG A 522 -7.72 -44.23 -23.36
C ARG A 522 -9.06 -44.94 -23.23
N GLN A 523 -9.94 -44.48 -22.31
CA GLN A 523 -11.28 -45.09 -22.13
C GLN A 523 -12.20 -44.82 -23.34
N LEU A 524 -12.06 -43.66 -23.99
CA LEU A 524 -12.93 -43.27 -25.09
C LEU A 524 -12.48 -43.78 -26.47
N THR A 525 -11.17 -43.93 -26.68
CA THR A 525 -10.60 -44.19 -28.01
C THR A 525 -9.75 -45.43 -28.12
N ASP A 526 -9.53 -46.17 -27.01
CA ASP A 526 -8.55 -47.28 -26.87
C ASP A 526 -7.10 -46.87 -27.22
N LYS A 527 -6.83 -45.57 -27.48
CA LYS A 527 -5.49 -45.04 -27.80
C LYS A 527 -4.75 -44.63 -26.52
N ARG A 528 -3.44 -44.83 -26.52
CA ARG A 528 -2.57 -44.43 -25.40
C ARG A 528 -1.89 -43.11 -25.75
N LEU A 529 -1.85 -42.16 -24.83
CA LEU A 529 -1.11 -40.92 -25.08
C LEU A 529 0.39 -41.15 -25.31
N SER A 530 0.94 -42.23 -24.70
CA SER A 530 2.33 -42.65 -24.91
C SER A 530 2.66 -43.09 -26.36
N ASP A 531 1.65 -43.27 -27.22
CA ASP A 531 1.85 -43.57 -28.63
C ASP A 531 1.97 -42.29 -29.51
N TYR A 532 1.90 -41.13 -28.87
CA TYR A 532 1.95 -39.81 -29.51
C TYR A 532 2.98 -38.89 -28.87
N ASP A 533 3.63 -38.07 -29.69
CA ASP A 533 4.28 -36.83 -29.24
C ASP A 533 3.21 -35.75 -29.17
N LEU A 534 2.82 -35.39 -27.95
CA LEU A 534 1.73 -34.48 -27.69
C LEU A 534 2.25 -33.14 -27.16
N HIS A 535 1.90 -32.07 -27.86
CA HIS A 535 2.19 -30.71 -27.46
C HIS A 535 0.89 -30.02 -27.07
N ILE A 536 0.80 -29.49 -25.85
CA ILE A 536 -0.32 -28.73 -25.36
C ILE A 536 0.15 -27.31 -25.06
N ASN A 537 -0.53 -26.35 -25.63
CA ASN A 537 -0.23 -24.94 -25.47
C ASN A 537 -1.47 -24.20 -24.95
N VAL A 538 -1.30 -23.44 -23.88
CA VAL A 538 -2.33 -22.53 -23.36
C VAL A 538 -1.91 -21.12 -23.69
N ILE A 539 -2.69 -20.45 -24.53
CA ILE A 539 -2.40 -19.12 -25.06
C ILE A 539 -3.09 -18.07 -24.18
N GLY A 540 -2.40 -16.97 -23.88
CA GLY A 540 -2.98 -15.86 -23.13
C GLY A 540 -2.11 -15.31 -22.00
N GLY A 541 -0.93 -15.90 -21.75
CA GLY A 541 0.13 -15.30 -20.89
C GLY A 541 -0.18 -15.21 -19.39
N GLY A 542 -1.33 -15.70 -18.93
CA GLY A 542 -1.69 -15.74 -17.52
C GLY A 542 -1.24 -17.05 -16.84
N ASN A 543 -0.84 -16.97 -15.58
CA ASN A 543 -0.57 -18.16 -14.78
C ASN A 543 -1.91 -18.86 -14.50
N ILE A 544 -2.19 -19.97 -15.24
CA ILE A 544 -3.41 -20.75 -15.07
C ILE A 544 -3.11 -21.86 -14.05
N ASP A 545 -3.59 -21.66 -12.84
CA ASP A 545 -3.43 -22.61 -11.76
C ASP A 545 -4.79 -23.03 -11.21
N GLY A 546 -5.45 -23.93 -11.93
CA GLY A 546 -6.73 -24.47 -11.50
C GLY A 546 -7.18 -25.64 -12.36
N PRO A 547 -7.93 -26.60 -11.81
CA PRO A 547 -8.38 -27.80 -12.52
C PRO A 547 -9.54 -27.53 -13.50
N SER A 548 -10.09 -26.31 -13.51
CA SER A 548 -11.31 -25.96 -14.27
C SER A 548 -11.18 -26.01 -15.79
N ALA A 549 -9.94 -26.03 -16.32
CA ALA A 549 -9.68 -26.21 -17.75
C ALA A 549 -9.57 -27.69 -18.18
N GLY A 550 -9.69 -28.65 -17.27
CA GLY A 550 -9.45 -30.07 -17.54
C GLY A 550 -10.31 -30.64 -18.66
N CYS A 551 -11.60 -30.30 -18.71
CA CYS A 551 -12.50 -30.74 -19.77
C CYS A 551 -12.11 -30.15 -21.14
N ALA A 552 -11.73 -28.88 -21.20
CA ALA A 552 -11.30 -28.25 -22.42
C ALA A 552 -9.97 -28.84 -22.93
N ILE A 553 -8.99 -29.07 -22.04
CA ILE A 553 -7.72 -29.75 -22.36
C ILE A 553 -8.00 -31.15 -22.92
N THR A 554 -8.89 -31.91 -22.30
CA THR A 554 -9.26 -33.26 -22.78
C THR A 554 -9.84 -33.22 -24.17
N CYS A 555 -10.75 -32.29 -24.47
CA CYS A 555 -11.34 -32.11 -25.80
C CYS A 555 -10.29 -31.71 -26.85
N ALA A 556 -9.36 -30.81 -26.51
CA ALA A 556 -8.26 -30.45 -27.41
C ALA A 556 -7.39 -31.66 -27.76
N ILE A 557 -7.02 -32.49 -26.77
CA ILE A 557 -6.23 -33.71 -26.96
C ILE A 557 -6.98 -34.72 -27.83
N LEU A 558 -8.26 -34.99 -27.51
CA LEU A 558 -9.10 -35.88 -28.30
C LEU A 558 -9.20 -35.43 -29.76
N SER A 559 -9.44 -34.14 -29.98
CA SER A 559 -9.51 -33.55 -31.31
C SER A 559 -8.19 -33.71 -32.09
N ALA A 560 -7.05 -33.47 -31.44
CA ALA A 560 -5.73 -33.63 -32.06
C ALA A 560 -5.42 -35.09 -32.46
N ILE A 561 -5.83 -36.06 -31.62
CA ILE A 561 -5.61 -37.50 -31.87
C ILE A 561 -6.59 -38.05 -32.91
N GLU A 562 -7.89 -37.71 -32.79
CA GLU A 562 -8.95 -38.17 -33.68
C GLU A 562 -9.03 -37.41 -35.00
N LYS A 563 -8.31 -36.27 -35.11
CA LYS A 563 -8.35 -35.34 -36.26
C LYS A 563 -9.76 -34.79 -36.53
N LYS A 564 -10.58 -34.67 -35.50
CA LYS A 564 -11.92 -34.11 -35.59
C LYS A 564 -11.92 -32.63 -35.23
N PRO A 565 -12.49 -31.76 -36.09
CA PRO A 565 -12.53 -30.32 -35.81
C PRO A 565 -13.54 -30.00 -34.68
N LEU A 566 -13.19 -29.02 -33.88
CA LEU A 566 -14.02 -28.51 -32.77
C LEU A 566 -14.64 -27.16 -33.13
N ARG A 567 -15.84 -26.93 -32.69
CA ARG A 567 -16.56 -25.65 -32.79
C ARG A 567 -15.81 -24.58 -32.02
N GLN A 568 -15.70 -23.40 -32.62
CA GLN A 568 -14.97 -22.25 -32.06
C GLN A 568 -15.90 -21.18 -31.47
N ASP A 569 -17.19 -21.45 -31.39
CA ASP A 569 -18.21 -20.61 -30.76
C ASP A 569 -18.65 -21.14 -29.38
N ILE A 570 -17.90 -22.11 -28.84
CA ILE A 570 -18.15 -22.78 -27.57
C ILE A 570 -17.01 -22.52 -26.60
N ALA A 571 -17.35 -22.24 -25.33
CA ALA A 571 -16.39 -22.21 -24.24
C ALA A 571 -16.75 -23.26 -23.16
N ILE A 572 -15.75 -23.90 -22.58
CA ILE A 572 -15.93 -25.03 -21.67
C ILE A 572 -15.32 -24.69 -20.31
N THR A 573 -16.01 -25.06 -19.23
CA THR A 573 -15.42 -25.11 -17.89
C THR A 573 -15.82 -26.41 -17.20
N GLY A 574 -14.91 -27.00 -16.45
CA GLY A 574 -15.13 -28.23 -15.69
C GLY A 574 -13.83 -28.92 -15.37
N GLU A 575 -13.73 -29.44 -14.16
CA GLU A 575 -12.66 -30.33 -13.76
C GLU A 575 -12.97 -31.74 -14.26
N ILE A 576 -11.97 -32.47 -14.72
CA ILE A 576 -12.12 -33.83 -15.25
C ILE A 576 -11.62 -34.85 -14.25
N ALA A 577 -12.47 -35.80 -13.88
CA ALA A 577 -12.10 -36.96 -13.07
C ALA A 577 -11.53 -38.09 -13.94
N LEU A 578 -10.74 -38.98 -13.36
CA LEU A 578 -10.20 -40.18 -14.02
C LEU A 578 -11.28 -41.09 -14.65
N SER A 579 -12.49 -41.04 -14.09
CA SER A 579 -13.68 -41.76 -14.61
C SER A 579 -14.31 -41.10 -15.83
N GLY A 580 -13.89 -39.90 -16.21
CA GLY A 580 -14.55 -39.10 -17.23
C GLY A 580 -15.74 -38.28 -16.72
N GLU A 581 -16.04 -38.30 -15.41
CA GLU A 581 -17.07 -37.44 -14.80
C GLU A 581 -16.58 -35.99 -14.77
N VAL A 582 -17.48 -35.06 -15.06
CA VAL A 582 -17.23 -33.63 -14.99
C VAL A 582 -17.58 -33.10 -13.61
N LYS A 583 -16.60 -32.58 -12.88
CA LYS A 583 -16.72 -32.08 -11.51
C LYS A 583 -17.02 -30.59 -11.46
N PRO A 584 -17.73 -30.11 -10.41
CA PRO A 584 -18.09 -28.71 -10.25
C PRO A 584 -16.87 -27.84 -10.07
N VAL A 585 -17.01 -26.56 -10.49
CA VAL A 585 -15.95 -25.53 -10.43
C VAL A 585 -16.51 -24.24 -9.88
N GLY A 586 -15.66 -23.34 -9.38
CA GLY A 586 -16.04 -22.02 -8.89
C GLY A 586 -16.10 -20.96 -10.01
N GLY A 587 -16.65 -19.78 -9.67
CA GLY A 587 -16.64 -18.61 -10.54
C GLY A 587 -17.51 -18.72 -11.79
N ILE A 588 -18.66 -19.38 -11.70
CA ILE A 588 -19.54 -19.64 -12.85
C ILE A 588 -20.10 -18.35 -13.44
N HIS A 589 -20.49 -17.38 -12.61
CA HIS A 589 -21.04 -16.10 -13.07
C HIS A 589 -19.97 -15.30 -13.86
N GLU A 590 -18.76 -15.21 -13.33
CA GLU A 590 -17.64 -14.53 -13.97
C GLU A 590 -17.28 -15.23 -15.29
N LYS A 591 -17.22 -16.55 -15.31
CA LYS A 591 -16.93 -17.35 -16.49
C LYS A 591 -17.99 -17.20 -17.59
N ALA A 592 -19.26 -17.19 -17.23
CA ALA A 592 -20.36 -16.95 -18.17
C ALA A 592 -20.29 -15.54 -18.75
N PHE A 593 -19.96 -14.55 -17.92
CA PHE A 593 -19.71 -13.18 -18.38
C PHE A 593 -18.55 -13.12 -19.36
N GLY A 594 -17.39 -13.75 -19.04
CA GLY A 594 -16.21 -13.80 -19.91
C GLY A 594 -16.49 -14.48 -21.26
N ALA A 595 -17.19 -15.62 -21.25
CA ALA A 595 -17.60 -16.32 -22.46
C ALA A 595 -18.45 -15.45 -23.38
N ARG A 596 -19.44 -14.74 -22.81
CA ARG A 596 -20.32 -13.84 -23.56
C ARG A 596 -19.54 -12.66 -24.14
N GLN A 597 -18.60 -12.08 -23.39
CA GLN A 597 -17.76 -10.97 -23.88
C GLN A 597 -16.83 -11.39 -25.02
N ALA A 598 -16.33 -12.63 -25.01
CA ALA A 598 -15.57 -13.22 -26.11
C ALA A 598 -16.44 -13.55 -27.34
N GLY A 599 -17.75 -13.37 -27.24
CA GLY A 599 -18.71 -13.63 -28.32
C GLY A 599 -19.06 -15.11 -28.50
N MET A 600 -18.81 -15.95 -27.47
CA MET A 600 -19.20 -17.36 -27.48
C MET A 600 -20.72 -17.47 -27.51
N LYS A 601 -21.24 -18.39 -28.30
CA LYS A 601 -22.67 -18.66 -28.41
C LYS A 601 -23.12 -19.67 -27.33
N THR A 602 -22.22 -20.56 -26.95
CA THR A 602 -22.52 -21.68 -26.06
C THR A 602 -21.48 -21.76 -24.94
N MET A 603 -21.93 -22.02 -23.71
CA MET A 603 -21.09 -22.36 -22.56
C MET A 603 -21.45 -23.76 -22.05
N ILE A 604 -20.43 -24.61 -21.94
CA ILE A 604 -20.54 -25.94 -21.35
C ILE A 604 -19.99 -25.88 -19.92
N LEU A 605 -20.77 -26.42 -18.98
CA LEU A 605 -20.42 -26.43 -17.56
C LEU A 605 -20.89 -27.71 -16.84
N PRO A 606 -20.37 -28.04 -15.66
CA PRO A 606 -20.79 -29.20 -14.90
C PRO A 606 -22.29 -29.13 -14.49
N GLU A 607 -23.02 -30.24 -14.58
CA GLU A 607 -24.42 -30.32 -14.16
C GLU A 607 -24.65 -29.82 -12.72
N LYS A 608 -23.68 -30.10 -11.82
CA LYS A 608 -23.75 -29.66 -10.41
C LYS A 608 -23.67 -28.14 -10.23
N ASN A 609 -23.16 -27.40 -11.22
CA ASN A 609 -23.15 -25.95 -11.22
C ASN A 609 -24.39 -25.31 -11.87
N LYS A 610 -25.37 -26.11 -12.28
CA LYS A 610 -26.59 -25.59 -12.90
C LYS A 610 -27.38 -24.65 -11.98
N SER A 611 -27.36 -24.91 -10.67
CA SER A 611 -27.98 -24.05 -9.66
C SER A 611 -27.31 -22.68 -9.50
N ASP A 612 -26.03 -22.59 -9.89
CA ASP A 612 -25.23 -21.38 -9.73
C ASP A 612 -25.51 -20.36 -10.85
N ILE A 613 -26.36 -20.71 -11.79
CA ILE A 613 -26.73 -19.85 -12.93
C ILE A 613 -28.09 -19.23 -12.67
N ASP A 614 -28.09 -17.91 -12.48
CA ASP A 614 -29.31 -17.14 -12.43
C ASP A 614 -29.99 -17.05 -13.81
N LYS A 615 -31.31 -16.93 -13.79
CA LYS A 615 -32.13 -16.70 -15.01
C LYS A 615 -31.73 -15.45 -15.81
N GLY A 616 -30.77 -14.66 -15.31
CA GLY A 616 -30.25 -13.43 -15.89
C GLY A 616 -29.05 -13.58 -16.83
N THR A 617 -28.55 -14.77 -17.14
CA THR A 617 -27.48 -15.01 -18.12
C THR A 617 -27.99 -14.94 -19.55
N ALA A 618 -28.75 -13.88 -19.86
CA ALA A 618 -29.27 -13.65 -21.21
C ALA A 618 -28.10 -13.46 -22.20
N GLY A 619 -28.16 -14.14 -23.35
CA GLY A 619 -27.24 -13.94 -24.46
C GLY A 619 -26.17 -15.01 -24.66
N ILE A 620 -26.15 -16.10 -23.87
CA ILE A 620 -25.36 -17.30 -24.11
C ILE A 620 -26.16 -18.54 -23.78
N GLU A 621 -26.08 -19.56 -24.65
CA GLU A 621 -26.73 -20.84 -24.42
C GLU A 621 -25.91 -21.68 -23.43
N ILE A 622 -26.54 -22.24 -22.38
CA ILE A 622 -25.89 -22.97 -21.32
C ILE A 622 -26.18 -24.46 -21.45
N HIS A 623 -25.17 -25.29 -21.53
CA HIS A 623 -25.27 -26.75 -21.56
C HIS A 623 -24.63 -27.38 -20.32
N PRO A 624 -25.44 -27.78 -19.31
CA PRO A 624 -24.95 -28.57 -18.19
C PRO A 624 -24.63 -29.99 -18.64
N VAL A 625 -23.47 -30.53 -18.22
CA VAL A 625 -22.97 -31.85 -18.58
C VAL A 625 -22.47 -32.62 -17.36
N SER A 626 -22.63 -33.94 -17.39
CA SER A 626 -22.19 -34.82 -16.30
C SER A 626 -20.90 -35.58 -16.61
N ASN A 627 -20.61 -35.80 -17.89
CA ASN A 627 -19.46 -36.56 -18.35
C ASN A 627 -18.83 -35.97 -19.62
N ILE A 628 -17.62 -36.41 -19.92
CA ILE A 628 -16.85 -35.91 -21.06
C ILE A 628 -17.41 -36.34 -22.42
N GLN A 629 -18.17 -37.48 -22.49
CA GLN A 629 -18.81 -37.92 -23.72
C GLN A 629 -19.88 -36.92 -24.17
N GLU A 630 -20.65 -36.36 -23.22
CA GLU A 630 -21.62 -35.31 -23.50
C GLU A 630 -20.90 -34.03 -24.01
N VAL A 631 -19.80 -33.62 -23.36
CA VAL A 631 -18.97 -32.51 -23.83
C VAL A 631 -18.50 -32.75 -25.26
N TRP A 632 -17.92 -33.94 -25.53
CA TRP A 632 -17.38 -34.30 -26.83
C TRP A 632 -18.44 -34.23 -27.94
N SER A 633 -19.66 -34.71 -27.68
CA SER A 633 -20.76 -34.64 -28.66
C SER A 633 -21.21 -33.22 -28.97
N LEU A 634 -21.10 -32.30 -28.02
CA LEU A 634 -21.50 -30.89 -28.21
C LEU A 634 -20.46 -30.06 -28.97
N VAL A 635 -19.16 -30.38 -28.77
CA VAL A 635 -18.08 -29.58 -29.33
C VAL A 635 -17.64 -30.04 -30.71
N THR A 636 -17.88 -31.30 -31.07
CA THR A 636 -17.55 -31.81 -32.42
C THR A 636 -18.53 -31.29 -33.45
N SER A 637 -18.02 -30.82 -34.58
CA SER A 637 -18.85 -30.55 -35.77
C SER A 637 -19.12 -31.88 -36.49
N ASP A 638 -20.34 -32.12 -36.83
CA ASP A 638 -20.72 -33.23 -37.73
C ASP A 638 -20.05 -33.10 -39.10
#